data_2f096257bd48c9340262b82e13cc1261
#
_entry.id   2f096257bd48c9340262b82e13cc1261
#
_cell.length_a   1.000
_cell.length_b   1.000
_cell.length_c   1.000
_cell.angle_alpha   90.00
_cell.angle_beta   90.00
_cell.angle_gamma   90.00
#
_symmetry.space_group_name_H-M   'P 1'
#
loop_
_entity.id
_entity.type
_entity.pdbx_description
1 polymer ?
#
loop_
_entity_poly.entity_id
_entity_poly.type
_entity_poly.pdbx_seq_one_letter_code
_entity_poly.pdbx_strand_id
1 'polypeptide(L)'
;MKNYIQYLTIGALLMGSLTSCNDFLDREPLDKVTPEKFFSAEADLAAYAINNYKFVTVDDKYGINLFGKDNDTDNQASGTSNSFWIPGEKKVAADRGEWKWEDIRSCNYFFDQVLPRYEEGAITGNQDNVKHYIGEMYVNRAYSYFQLFTKFGDLPIVTTALPDIQGELVEASKRQPRHKVARFIIEDLKKAEDMLLNNPPGGKNRISKNVAYLLHARVALYEATWEKYHRGTAFVPGGSGWPGKDAQGYDADVEINYFLDEAIAASKFVADQMVGNLAENTDTPEGMNASLVSINPYYTMFCDENMEGYKEILMWKKFDESLGVTSNLQMELCRNGGGSGWTRGMVNSFLMRNGLPVYASGSGYNPDWEKEGVVATVQNRDSRIFTKKPGDVNYYGDDGTPSICQISLIFGDAGSLATTGYIVKKGKHYSTHMANDHSAGTSGGIVFRGAEAMLIYMEASYEKNGTVDGTADGYWRALRTRAKVDPDYNKTIAATNMLEEAKGDFAAYSHGTMIDPTLYNIRRERRNELCAEAFRWDDLKRWRALDQFKTTPYRTEGMRYWGSVYEEQLKDLCIVNPSTGNMSSPESSVYILPYEKILENNTIAKQKGFLFTPAHYLEPIGVAVFRQTASDPNDFTSSSVYQNPGWKYEASTGAVSVE
;
A
#
# COMPACT_ATOMS: atom_id res chain seq x y z
N MET A 1 31.35 8.39 86.15
CA MET A 1 31.28 7.12 85.44
C MET A 1 29.97 6.87 84.70
N LYS A 2 28.86 7.46 85.07
CA LYS A 2 27.55 7.21 84.32
C LYS A 2 27.50 7.90 82.95
N ASN A 3 28.18 9.01 82.75
CA ASN A 3 28.11 9.73 81.46
C ASN A 3 29.04 9.16 80.37
N TYR A 4 30.06 8.39 80.69
CA TYR A 4 30.95 7.75 79.70
C TYR A 4 30.35 6.46 79.08
N ILE A 5 29.50 5.81 79.82
CA ILE A 5 28.81 4.57 79.33
C ILE A 5 27.73 4.94 78.28
N GLN A 6 27.08 6.12 78.42
CA GLN A 6 26.08 6.59 77.43
C GLN A 6 26.71 6.98 76.10
N TYR A 7 27.89 7.55 76.09
CA TYR A 7 28.61 7.91 74.85
C TYR A 7 29.23 6.69 74.13
N LEU A 8 29.60 5.65 74.87
CA LEU A 8 30.10 4.40 74.28
C LEU A 8 28.97 3.56 73.66
N THR A 9 27.78 3.57 74.26
CA THR A 9 26.60 2.88 73.72
C THR A 9 26.04 3.60 72.48
N ILE A 10 26.09 4.88 72.40
CA ILE A 10 25.69 5.67 71.23
C ILE A 10 26.71 5.52 70.10
N GLY A 11 28.01 5.47 70.41
CA GLY A 11 29.07 5.22 69.42
C GLY A 11 29.02 3.81 68.80
N ALA A 12 28.67 2.77 69.60
CA ALA A 12 28.51 1.41 69.11
C ALA A 12 27.24 1.22 68.28
N LEU A 13 26.17 1.95 68.54
CA LEU A 13 24.95 1.95 67.72
C LEU A 13 25.11 2.70 66.38
N LEU A 14 25.99 3.71 66.32
CA LEU A 14 26.31 4.45 65.08
C LEU A 14 27.31 3.70 64.19
N MET A 15 28.15 2.80 64.69
CA MET A 15 29.06 1.97 63.90
C MET A 15 28.39 0.68 63.38
N GLY A 16 27.29 0.25 63.96
CA GLY A 16 26.50 -0.92 63.51
C GLY A 16 25.58 -0.62 62.32
N SER A 17 25.38 0.65 61.92
CA SER A 17 24.50 1.05 60.86
C SER A 17 25.19 1.32 59.51
N LEU A 18 26.52 1.09 59.41
CA LEU A 18 27.29 1.31 58.18
C LEU A 18 27.66 0.05 57.37
N THR A 19 27.18 -1.12 57.79
CA THR A 19 27.46 -2.38 57.07
C THR A 19 26.24 -3.06 56.48
N SER A 20 25.13 -2.34 56.34
CA SER A 20 23.96 -2.91 55.69
C SER A 20 23.39 -1.90 54.70
N CYS A 21 23.74 -2.00 53.45
CA CYS A 21 22.91 -1.57 52.31
C CYS A 21 23.68 -1.53 50.96
N ASN A 22 24.68 -2.37 50.75
CA ASN A 22 25.13 -2.57 49.37
C ASN A 22 24.24 -3.52 48.59
N ASP A 23 23.62 -4.52 49.22
CA ASP A 23 22.76 -5.49 48.55
C ASP A 23 21.30 -5.03 48.33
N PHE A 24 20.86 -3.91 48.97
CA PHE A 24 19.48 -3.41 48.78
C PHE A 24 19.33 -2.42 47.63
N LEU A 25 20.40 -1.72 47.29
CA LEU A 25 20.42 -0.78 46.16
C LEU A 25 20.74 -1.49 44.81
N ASP A 26 21.34 -2.68 44.88
CA ASP A 26 21.63 -3.49 43.69
C ASP A 26 20.53 -4.53 43.37
N ARG A 27 19.45 -4.56 44.11
CA ARG A 27 18.26 -5.34 43.72
C ARG A 27 17.53 -4.60 42.60
N GLU A 28 17.65 -5.15 41.40
CA GLU A 28 16.79 -4.77 40.29
C GLU A 28 15.31 -4.80 40.74
N PRO A 29 14.49 -3.79 40.37
CA PRO A 29 13.06 -3.81 40.69
C PRO A 29 12.43 -5.09 40.14
N LEU A 30 11.82 -5.89 41.00
CA LEU A 30 11.17 -7.17 40.65
C LEU A 30 9.97 -7.00 39.70
N ASP A 31 9.50 -5.78 39.50
CA ASP A 31 8.35 -5.38 38.69
C ASP A 31 8.75 -4.67 37.39
N LYS A 32 10.04 -4.45 37.13
CA LYS A 32 10.54 -3.94 35.84
C LYS A 32 11.22 -5.07 35.08
N VAL A 33 10.68 -5.36 33.88
CA VAL A 33 11.35 -6.23 32.92
C VAL A 33 12.60 -5.49 32.46
N THR A 34 13.78 -5.93 32.91
CA THR A 34 15.04 -5.38 32.40
C THR A 34 15.38 -5.97 31.03
N PRO A 35 16.11 -5.24 30.16
CA PRO A 35 16.52 -5.79 28.86
C PRO A 35 17.25 -7.14 28.96
N GLU A 36 17.96 -7.39 30.07
CA GLU A 36 18.72 -8.63 30.30
C GLU A 36 17.80 -9.85 30.54
N LYS A 37 16.60 -9.62 31.09
CA LYS A 37 15.60 -10.69 31.37
C LYS A 37 14.56 -10.84 30.29
N PHE A 38 14.32 -9.82 29.49
CA PHE A 38 13.49 -9.89 28.32
C PHE A 38 14.22 -10.69 27.21
N PHE A 39 13.50 -11.35 26.34
CA PHE A 39 14.01 -12.26 25.31
C PHE A 39 14.62 -13.58 25.84
N SER A 40 14.20 -14.04 27.02
CA SER A 40 14.61 -15.31 27.59
C SER A 40 13.64 -16.47 27.32
N ALA A 41 12.44 -16.17 26.86
CA ALA A 41 11.40 -17.15 26.57
C ALA A 41 10.74 -16.92 25.20
N GLU A 42 10.23 -18.00 24.61
CA GLU A 42 9.45 -18.00 23.37
C GLU A 42 8.37 -16.91 23.34
N ALA A 43 7.63 -16.74 24.46
CA ALA A 43 6.54 -15.77 24.57
C ALA A 43 7.02 -14.31 24.43
N ASP A 44 8.23 -13.99 24.86
CA ASP A 44 8.83 -12.66 24.73
C ASP A 44 9.07 -12.32 23.26
N LEU A 45 9.61 -13.30 22.51
CA LEU A 45 9.86 -13.14 21.07
C LEU A 45 8.55 -12.98 20.31
N ALA A 46 7.54 -13.79 20.64
CA ALA A 46 6.21 -13.73 20.04
C ALA A 46 5.55 -12.36 20.22
N ALA A 47 5.63 -11.81 21.45
CA ALA A 47 5.06 -10.50 21.77
C ALA A 47 5.82 -9.36 21.09
N TYR A 48 7.15 -9.43 21.06
CA TYR A 48 7.97 -8.40 20.42
C TYR A 48 7.76 -8.39 18.91
N ALA A 49 7.74 -9.57 18.27
CA ALA A 49 7.58 -9.68 16.82
C ALA A 49 6.24 -9.09 16.35
N ILE A 50 5.13 -9.44 16.99
CA ILE A 50 3.80 -8.94 16.60
C ILE A 50 3.65 -7.42 16.83
N ASN A 51 4.31 -6.86 17.84
CA ASN A 51 4.31 -5.40 18.10
C ASN A 51 5.03 -4.62 16.98
N ASN A 52 5.89 -5.27 16.21
CA ASN A 52 6.62 -4.69 15.08
C ASN A 52 5.88 -4.83 13.73
N TYR A 53 4.65 -5.33 13.71
CA TYR A 53 3.86 -5.41 12.49
C TYR A 53 3.37 -4.01 12.07
N LYS A 54 3.90 -3.50 10.97
CA LYS A 54 3.58 -2.18 10.40
C LYS A 54 3.01 -2.28 8.99
N PHE A 55 2.41 -3.40 8.66
CA PHE A 55 1.87 -3.66 7.33
C PHE A 55 0.70 -2.74 6.98
N VAL A 56 0.64 -2.34 5.71
CA VAL A 56 -0.52 -1.59 5.19
C VAL A 56 -1.73 -2.53 5.14
N THR A 57 -2.78 -2.15 5.83
CA THR A 57 -4.05 -2.87 5.89
C THR A 57 -5.15 -1.92 6.38
N VAL A 58 -6.33 -2.45 6.67
CA VAL A 58 -7.40 -1.70 7.35
C VAL A 58 -6.91 -1.21 8.72
N ASP A 59 -7.14 0.05 9.02
CA ASP A 59 -6.81 0.70 10.29
C ASP A 59 -8.07 1.35 10.91
N ASP A 60 -7.92 2.13 11.97
CA ASP A 60 -9.01 2.80 12.71
C ASP A 60 -9.29 4.24 12.22
N LYS A 61 -8.66 4.67 11.12
CA LYS A 61 -8.83 6.03 10.60
C LYS A 61 -10.17 6.20 9.90
N TYR A 62 -10.63 7.44 9.86
CA TYR A 62 -11.83 7.81 9.12
C TYR A 62 -11.67 7.64 7.60
N GLY A 63 -12.81 7.56 6.91
CA GLY A 63 -12.89 7.37 5.47
C GLY A 63 -12.85 5.89 5.08
N ILE A 64 -12.78 5.62 3.78
CA ILE A 64 -12.73 4.24 3.26
C ILE A 64 -11.35 3.59 3.38
N ASN A 65 -10.44 4.21 4.13
CA ASN A 65 -9.23 3.63 4.68
C ASN A 65 -8.33 2.97 3.61
N LEU A 66 -7.98 1.67 3.74
CA LEU A 66 -7.22 0.93 2.74
C LEU A 66 -7.81 1.10 1.34
N PHE A 67 -9.14 1.02 1.22
CA PHE A 67 -9.85 1.06 -0.06
C PHE A 67 -9.84 2.43 -0.75
N GLY A 68 -9.34 3.48 -0.09
CA GLY A 68 -9.11 4.81 -0.65
C GLY A 68 -7.65 5.14 -0.95
N LYS A 69 -6.71 4.20 -0.75
CA LYS A 69 -5.28 4.46 -0.95
C LYS A 69 -4.89 4.68 -2.41
N ASP A 70 -5.73 4.27 -3.36
CA ASP A 70 -5.55 4.54 -4.78
C ASP A 70 -6.10 5.92 -5.21
N ASN A 71 -6.59 6.74 -4.27
CA ASN A 71 -7.05 8.11 -4.57
C ASN A 71 -5.96 8.93 -5.26
N ASP A 72 -6.39 9.80 -6.15
CA ASP A 72 -5.57 10.71 -6.94
C ASP A 72 -4.63 9.98 -7.92
N THR A 73 -4.97 8.74 -8.27
CA THR A 73 -4.41 8.00 -9.41
C THR A 73 -5.47 7.90 -10.53
N ASP A 74 -5.19 7.11 -11.55
CA ASP A 74 -6.17 6.75 -12.58
C ASP A 74 -7.20 5.71 -12.10
N ASN A 75 -7.07 5.17 -10.88
CA ASN A 75 -8.06 4.27 -10.28
C ASN A 75 -9.17 5.03 -9.57
N GLN A 76 -8.83 5.99 -8.72
CA GLN A 76 -9.76 6.67 -7.83
C GLN A 76 -9.46 8.16 -7.74
N ALA A 77 -10.48 8.96 -7.38
CA ALA A 77 -10.36 10.40 -7.19
C ALA A 77 -10.94 10.85 -5.86
N SER A 78 -10.17 11.63 -5.09
CA SER A 78 -10.60 12.27 -3.85
C SER A 78 -11.42 13.56 -4.10
N GLY A 79 -11.19 14.22 -5.22
CA GLY A 79 -11.81 15.52 -5.54
C GLY A 79 -11.15 16.73 -4.86
N THR A 80 -10.09 16.52 -4.06
CA THR A 80 -9.32 17.59 -3.41
C THR A 80 -7.97 17.79 -4.09
N SER A 81 -7.40 19.00 -3.96
CA SER A 81 -6.05 19.27 -4.49
C SER A 81 -5.00 18.41 -3.79
N ASN A 82 -4.14 17.78 -4.58
CA ASN A 82 -3.02 16.98 -4.11
C ASN A 82 -1.71 17.56 -4.62
N SER A 83 -0.81 17.93 -3.70
CA SER A 83 0.47 18.57 -4.01
C SER A 83 1.39 17.73 -4.90
N PHE A 84 1.19 16.41 -4.96
CA PHE A 84 1.93 15.53 -5.86
C PHE A 84 1.74 15.90 -7.34
N TRP A 85 0.54 16.37 -7.72
CA TRP A 85 0.16 16.73 -9.07
C TRP A 85 0.28 18.23 -9.39
N ILE A 86 0.86 19.01 -8.47
CA ILE A 86 0.98 20.46 -8.62
C ILE A 86 2.47 20.81 -8.58
N PRO A 87 3.05 21.23 -9.71
CA PRO A 87 4.46 21.61 -9.76
C PRO A 87 4.82 22.63 -8.69
N GLY A 88 5.84 22.31 -7.90
CA GLY A 88 6.36 23.19 -6.86
C GLY A 88 5.54 23.26 -5.55
N GLU A 89 4.40 22.57 -5.42
CA GLU A 89 3.60 22.59 -4.20
C GLU A 89 4.09 21.59 -3.14
N LYS A 90 4.60 20.44 -3.55
CA LYS A 90 5.25 19.51 -2.61
C LYS A 90 6.56 20.12 -2.15
N LYS A 91 6.78 20.21 -0.83
CA LYS A 91 7.89 20.94 -0.21
C LYS A 91 8.81 20.03 0.58
N VAL A 92 10.08 20.44 0.65
CA VAL A 92 11.07 19.83 1.55
C VAL A 92 10.71 20.19 3.00
N ALA A 93 10.62 19.18 3.86
CA ALA A 93 10.33 19.38 5.28
C ALA A 93 11.51 20.00 6.04
N ALA A 94 11.21 20.83 7.06
CA ALA A 94 12.23 21.39 7.92
C ALA A 94 12.79 20.37 8.93
N ASP A 95 11.95 19.41 9.34
CA ASP A 95 12.31 18.27 10.18
C ASP A 95 12.88 17.11 9.35
N ARG A 96 12.75 15.87 9.83
CA ARG A 96 13.20 14.66 9.11
C ARG A 96 12.25 14.24 7.97
N GLY A 97 11.03 14.77 7.96
CA GLY A 97 9.96 14.33 7.05
C GLY A 97 9.65 12.84 7.23
N GLU A 98 9.59 12.13 6.11
CA GLU A 98 9.32 10.68 6.08
C GLU A 98 10.59 9.80 6.28
N TRP A 99 11.76 10.41 6.51
CA TRP A 99 13.02 9.72 6.79
C TRP A 99 13.04 9.18 8.23
N LYS A 100 12.33 8.08 8.47
CA LYS A 100 12.06 7.49 9.79
C LYS A 100 12.69 6.11 9.90
N TRP A 101 13.48 5.89 10.96
CA TRP A 101 14.29 4.67 11.14
C TRP A 101 13.93 3.87 12.39
N GLU A 102 12.90 4.29 13.11
CA GLU A 102 12.51 3.74 14.40
C GLU A 102 12.15 2.24 14.31
N ASP A 103 11.41 1.84 13.26
CA ASP A 103 11.01 0.45 13.05
C ASP A 103 12.21 -0.45 12.71
N ILE A 104 13.13 0.04 11.87
CA ILE A 104 14.38 -0.67 11.54
C ILE A 104 15.26 -0.80 12.79
N ARG A 105 15.40 0.27 13.60
CA ARG A 105 16.14 0.23 14.85
C ARG A 105 15.55 -0.80 15.82
N SER A 106 14.22 -0.88 15.92
CA SER A 106 13.52 -1.87 16.75
C SER A 106 13.86 -3.31 16.31
N CYS A 107 13.88 -3.57 15.01
CA CYS A 107 14.27 -4.88 14.49
C CYS A 107 15.75 -5.18 14.76
N ASN A 108 16.64 -4.22 14.57
CA ASN A 108 18.08 -4.39 14.83
C ASN A 108 18.34 -4.65 16.32
N TYR A 109 17.67 -3.92 17.23
CA TYR A 109 17.76 -4.16 18.66
C TYR A 109 17.34 -5.59 19.02
N PHE A 110 16.28 -6.11 18.41
CA PHE A 110 15.88 -7.51 18.58
C PHE A 110 17.01 -8.46 18.17
N PHE A 111 17.60 -8.27 17.00
CA PHE A 111 18.67 -9.14 16.52
C PHE A 111 19.90 -9.08 17.41
N ASP A 112 20.32 -7.89 17.86
CA ASP A 112 21.46 -7.73 18.76
C ASP A 112 21.26 -8.47 20.09
N GLN A 113 20.01 -8.57 20.58
CA GLN A 113 19.69 -9.24 21.83
C GLN A 113 19.41 -10.75 21.66
N VAL A 114 18.75 -11.13 20.58
CA VAL A 114 18.18 -12.48 20.43
C VAL A 114 19.14 -13.44 19.75
N LEU A 115 19.86 -13.02 18.69
CA LEU A 115 20.70 -13.96 17.93
C LEU A 115 21.78 -14.62 18.78
N PRO A 116 22.55 -13.90 19.63
CA PRO A 116 23.55 -14.55 20.49
C PRO A 116 22.90 -15.58 21.45
N ARG A 117 21.75 -15.21 22.06
CA ARG A 117 21.03 -16.12 22.98
C ARG A 117 20.46 -17.35 22.29
N TYR A 118 20.01 -17.17 21.03
CA TYR A 118 19.52 -18.29 20.22
C TYR A 118 20.65 -19.27 19.87
N GLU A 119 21.81 -18.75 19.49
CA GLU A 119 23.02 -19.57 19.18
C GLU A 119 23.52 -20.31 20.43
N GLU A 120 23.43 -19.71 21.60
CA GLU A 120 23.77 -20.33 22.89
C GLU A 120 22.70 -21.30 23.41
N GLY A 121 21.52 -21.37 22.79
CA GLY A 121 20.39 -22.16 23.27
C GLY A 121 19.78 -21.65 24.58
N ALA A 122 19.95 -20.36 24.90
CA ALA A 122 19.54 -19.74 26.13
C ALA A 122 18.05 -19.30 26.15
N ILE A 123 17.31 -19.44 25.04
CA ILE A 123 15.89 -19.08 24.95
C ILE A 123 15.03 -20.32 25.23
N THR A 124 14.18 -20.24 26.24
CA THR A 124 13.29 -21.35 26.64
C THR A 124 12.02 -21.38 25.78
N GLY A 125 11.44 -22.58 25.62
CA GLY A 125 10.20 -22.80 24.87
C GLY A 125 10.40 -23.72 23.66
N ASN A 126 9.42 -23.76 22.76
CA ASN A 126 9.48 -24.54 21.54
C ASN A 126 10.48 -23.90 20.56
N GLN A 127 11.55 -24.63 20.21
CA GLN A 127 12.63 -24.08 19.39
C GLN A 127 12.22 -23.80 17.93
N ASP A 128 11.24 -24.52 17.38
CA ASP A 128 10.69 -24.23 16.07
C ASP A 128 9.92 -22.91 16.08
N ASN A 129 9.19 -22.61 17.16
CA ASN A 129 8.51 -21.34 17.34
C ASN A 129 9.51 -20.20 17.59
N VAL A 130 10.55 -20.42 18.40
CA VAL A 130 11.64 -19.45 18.61
C VAL A 130 12.26 -19.06 17.27
N LYS A 131 12.63 -20.06 16.46
CA LYS A 131 13.16 -19.87 15.10
C LYS A 131 12.18 -19.10 14.23
N HIS A 132 10.89 -19.43 14.29
CA HIS A 132 9.82 -18.78 13.55
C HIS A 132 9.73 -17.28 13.89
N TYR A 133 9.73 -16.89 15.17
CA TYR A 133 9.65 -15.48 15.57
C TYR A 133 10.89 -14.67 15.18
N ILE A 134 12.07 -15.30 15.13
CA ILE A 134 13.26 -14.68 14.53
C ILE A 134 13.03 -14.43 13.04
N GLY A 135 12.45 -15.38 12.31
CA GLY A 135 12.06 -15.24 10.91
C GLY A 135 11.05 -14.11 10.69
N GLU A 136 10.05 -13.96 11.58
CA GLU A 136 9.11 -12.83 11.52
C GLU A 136 9.82 -11.47 11.63
N MET A 137 10.84 -11.37 12.49
CA MET A 137 11.59 -10.11 12.63
C MET A 137 12.43 -9.78 11.40
N TYR A 138 12.94 -10.78 10.68
CA TYR A 138 13.56 -10.55 9.36
C TYR A 138 12.54 -10.01 8.35
N VAL A 139 11.31 -10.54 8.31
CA VAL A 139 10.24 -9.96 7.46
C VAL A 139 9.90 -8.54 7.88
N ASN A 140 9.80 -8.27 9.18
CA ASN A 140 9.50 -6.92 9.70
C ASN A 140 10.59 -5.91 9.30
N ARG A 141 11.88 -6.28 9.39
CA ARG A 141 12.98 -5.42 8.96
C ARG A 141 12.96 -5.22 7.45
N ALA A 142 12.80 -6.27 6.69
CA ALA A 142 12.68 -6.23 5.23
C ALA A 142 11.52 -5.32 4.77
N TYR A 143 10.36 -5.43 5.41
CA TYR A 143 9.20 -4.59 5.10
C TYR A 143 9.45 -3.13 5.48
N SER A 144 10.04 -2.85 6.63
CA SER A 144 10.38 -1.49 7.06
C SER A 144 11.38 -0.83 6.10
N TYR A 145 12.39 -1.59 5.65
CA TYR A 145 13.28 -1.13 4.59
C TYR A 145 12.55 -0.89 3.28
N PHE A 146 11.67 -1.80 2.87
CA PHE A 146 10.92 -1.64 1.61
C PHE A 146 10.02 -0.39 1.62
N GLN A 147 9.39 -0.06 2.76
CA GLN A 147 8.61 1.17 2.92
C GLN A 147 9.47 2.46 2.75
N LEU A 148 10.70 2.47 3.23
CA LEU A 148 11.62 3.58 3.00
C LEU A 148 12.18 3.56 1.57
N PHE A 149 12.45 2.36 1.06
CA PHE A 149 13.01 2.13 -0.27
C PHE A 149 12.11 2.66 -1.39
N THR A 150 10.80 2.38 -1.34
CA THR A 150 9.84 2.91 -2.34
C THR A 150 9.74 4.43 -2.30
N LYS A 151 10.05 5.06 -1.14
CA LYS A 151 10.04 6.52 -0.98
C LYS A 151 11.36 7.19 -1.42
N PHE A 152 12.49 6.58 -1.10
CA PHE A 152 13.78 7.27 -1.18
C PHE A 152 14.79 6.61 -2.15
N GLY A 153 14.57 5.39 -2.57
CA GLY A 153 15.52 4.62 -3.40
C GLY A 153 16.77 4.20 -2.62
N ASP A 154 17.85 4.93 -2.80
CA ASP A 154 19.10 4.69 -2.08
C ASP A 154 18.92 4.90 -0.57
N LEU A 155 19.43 3.99 0.27
CA LEU A 155 19.31 4.02 1.72
C LEU A 155 20.60 3.58 2.40
N PRO A 156 20.89 4.05 3.63
CA PRO A 156 21.85 3.38 4.50
C PRO A 156 21.44 1.93 4.79
N ILE A 157 22.39 1.03 4.84
CA ILE A 157 22.19 -0.36 5.31
C ILE A 157 22.73 -0.47 6.72
N VAL A 158 21.83 -0.57 7.70
CA VAL A 158 22.13 -0.61 9.14
C VAL A 158 21.57 -1.90 9.72
N THR A 159 22.44 -2.73 10.30
CA THR A 159 22.10 -4.08 10.77
C THR A 159 22.13 -4.23 12.29
N THR A 160 22.56 -3.19 13.02
CA THR A 160 22.65 -3.15 14.49
C THR A 160 21.94 -1.94 15.08
N ALA A 161 21.58 -2.01 16.34
CA ALA A 161 21.03 -0.86 17.08
C ALA A 161 22.18 0.08 17.49
N LEU A 162 22.47 1.04 16.62
CA LEU A 162 23.59 1.97 16.84
C LEU A 162 23.46 2.75 18.16
N PRO A 163 24.57 2.99 18.87
CA PRO A 163 24.58 3.85 20.05
C PRO A 163 24.33 5.31 19.66
N ASP A 164 23.95 6.13 20.64
CA ASP A 164 23.77 7.58 20.43
C ASP A 164 25.12 8.32 20.45
N ILE A 165 25.97 7.98 19.46
CA ILE A 165 27.29 8.58 19.23
C ILE A 165 27.29 9.21 17.85
N GLN A 166 27.37 10.54 17.78
CA GLN A 166 27.23 11.28 16.53
C GLN A 166 28.14 10.76 15.40
N GLY A 167 29.42 10.49 15.68
CA GLY A 167 30.36 10.01 14.65
C GLY A 167 29.96 8.68 14.03
N GLU A 168 29.48 7.73 14.84
CA GLU A 168 29.00 6.43 14.39
C GLU A 168 27.70 6.56 13.60
N LEU A 169 26.78 7.39 14.07
CA LEU A 169 25.52 7.65 13.38
C LEU A 169 25.73 8.31 12.01
N VAL A 170 26.66 9.26 11.90
CA VAL A 170 27.01 9.92 10.63
C VAL A 170 27.65 8.91 9.67
N GLU A 171 28.57 8.07 10.13
CA GLU A 171 29.21 7.05 9.30
C GLU A 171 28.20 6.02 8.78
N ALA A 172 27.31 5.55 9.66
CA ALA A 172 26.24 4.60 9.32
C ALA A 172 25.16 5.20 8.42
N SER A 173 25.06 6.54 8.33
CA SER A 173 24.06 7.25 7.51
C SER A 173 24.41 7.31 6.03
N LYS A 174 25.55 6.79 5.59
CA LYS A 174 25.95 6.78 4.18
C LYS A 174 25.00 5.94 3.36
N ARG A 175 24.36 6.58 2.39
CA ARG A 175 23.42 5.89 1.49
C ARG A 175 24.14 4.91 0.58
N GLN A 176 23.60 3.72 0.45
CA GLN A 176 23.99 2.71 -0.51
C GLN A 176 23.10 2.79 -1.75
N PRO A 177 23.62 2.50 -2.95
CA PRO A 177 22.83 2.43 -4.18
C PRO A 177 21.65 1.46 -4.05
N ARG A 178 20.54 1.80 -4.69
CA ARG A 178 19.26 1.12 -4.55
C ARG A 178 19.32 -0.40 -4.79
N HIS A 179 20.08 -0.87 -5.78
CA HIS A 179 20.22 -2.30 -6.03
C HIS A 179 20.84 -3.06 -4.85
N LYS A 180 21.81 -2.44 -4.14
CA LYS A 180 22.40 -3.04 -2.92
C LYS A 180 21.38 -3.10 -1.78
N VAL A 181 20.55 -2.05 -1.65
CA VAL A 181 19.46 -2.03 -0.65
C VAL A 181 18.42 -3.10 -0.95
N ALA A 182 17.99 -3.24 -2.20
CA ALA A 182 17.03 -4.26 -2.61
C ALA A 182 17.59 -5.69 -2.38
N ARG A 183 18.87 -5.93 -2.69
CA ARG A 183 19.55 -7.20 -2.38
C ARG A 183 19.57 -7.49 -0.89
N PHE A 184 19.87 -6.49 -0.05
CA PHE A 184 19.84 -6.62 1.40
C PHE A 184 18.43 -6.98 1.92
N ILE A 185 17.39 -6.35 1.39
CA ILE A 185 15.99 -6.70 1.74
C ILE A 185 15.70 -8.16 1.36
N ILE A 186 16.10 -8.60 0.17
CA ILE A 186 15.92 -9.98 -0.30
C ILE A 186 16.72 -10.98 0.55
N GLU A 187 17.93 -10.63 0.97
CA GLU A 187 18.73 -11.48 1.87
C GLU A 187 18.04 -11.70 3.21
N ASP A 188 17.43 -10.67 3.80
CA ASP A 188 16.64 -10.83 5.01
C ASP A 188 15.41 -11.72 4.78
N LEU A 189 14.72 -11.55 3.63
CA LEU A 189 13.56 -12.39 3.29
C LEU A 189 13.97 -13.87 3.07
N LYS A 190 15.11 -14.14 2.45
CA LYS A 190 15.63 -15.50 2.31
C LYS A 190 15.95 -16.14 3.67
N LYS A 191 16.52 -15.38 4.62
CA LYS A 191 16.69 -15.88 6.00
C LYS A 191 15.33 -16.19 6.64
N ALA A 192 14.34 -15.33 6.42
CA ALA A 192 12.98 -15.56 6.92
C ALA A 192 12.35 -16.81 6.30
N GLU A 193 12.48 -17.02 4.99
CA GLU A 193 11.98 -18.22 4.29
C GLU A 193 12.53 -19.52 4.87
N ASP A 194 13.79 -19.54 5.33
CA ASP A 194 14.42 -20.68 5.98
C ASP A 194 13.94 -20.91 7.44
N MET A 195 13.46 -19.86 8.09
CA MET A 195 13.09 -19.88 9.50
C MET A 195 11.59 -20.03 9.76
N LEU A 196 10.76 -19.51 8.85
CA LEU A 196 9.32 -19.43 9.04
C LEU A 196 8.61 -20.76 8.82
N LEU A 197 7.59 -21.01 9.63
CA LEU A 197 6.65 -22.12 9.47
C LEU A 197 5.62 -21.79 8.37
N ASN A 198 5.13 -22.85 7.70
CA ASN A 198 4.00 -22.72 6.77
C ASN A 198 2.71 -22.36 7.51
N ASN A 199 2.51 -22.96 8.68
CA ASN A 199 1.37 -22.71 9.56
C ASN A 199 1.89 -22.10 10.87
N PRO A 200 1.88 -20.77 11.01
CA PRO A 200 2.42 -20.11 12.18
C PRO A 200 1.57 -20.34 13.44
N PRO A 201 2.17 -20.28 14.64
CA PRO A 201 1.43 -20.25 15.87
C PRO A 201 0.54 -18.99 15.92
N GLY A 202 -0.79 -19.15 15.99
CA GLY A 202 -1.75 -18.05 15.93
C GLY A 202 -2.41 -17.86 14.56
N GLY A 203 -2.20 -18.82 13.62
CA GLY A 203 -2.88 -18.84 12.32
C GLY A 203 -2.46 -17.70 11.39
N LYS A 204 -3.35 -17.29 10.50
CA LYS A 204 -3.07 -16.27 9.48
C LYS A 204 -3.02 -14.83 10.00
N ASN A 205 -3.15 -14.62 11.30
CA ASN A 205 -2.86 -13.33 11.91
C ASN A 205 -1.35 -13.11 12.14
N ARG A 206 -0.53 -14.10 11.78
CA ARG A 206 0.94 -14.03 11.87
C ARG A 206 1.59 -14.27 10.51
N ILE A 207 2.82 -13.80 10.39
CA ILE A 207 3.64 -13.98 9.21
C ILE A 207 3.91 -15.48 8.99
N SER A 208 3.63 -15.98 7.81
CA SER A 208 3.96 -17.35 7.39
C SER A 208 5.09 -17.36 6.36
N LYS A 209 5.62 -18.54 6.05
CA LYS A 209 6.59 -18.72 4.96
C LYS A 209 6.08 -18.15 3.63
N ASN A 210 4.81 -18.35 3.29
CA ASN A 210 4.20 -17.80 2.07
C ASN A 210 4.19 -16.27 2.05
N VAL A 211 4.06 -15.62 3.21
CA VAL A 211 4.15 -14.15 3.31
C VAL A 211 5.55 -13.66 2.98
N ALA A 212 6.60 -14.34 3.47
CA ALA A 212 7.98 -13.99 3.16
C ALA A 212 8.26 -14.11 1.65
N TYR A 213 7.89 -15.23 1.02
CA TYR A 213 8.04 -15.43 -0.43
C TYR A 213 7.26 -14.39 -1.25
N LEU A 214 6.04 -14.04 -0.84
CA LEU A 214 5.25 -13.04 -1.56
C LEU A 214 5.87 -11.65 -1.44
N LEU A 215 6.35 -11.26 -0.25
CA LEU A 215 7.04 -9.98 -0.08
C LEU A 215 8.37 -9.96 -0.85
N HIS A 216 9.13 -11.07 -0.87
CA HIS A 216 10.32 -11.22 -1.68
C HIS A 216 10.02 -10.98 -3.17
N ALA A 217 9.01 -11.65 -3.70
CA ALA A 217 8.58 -11.47 -5.09
C ALA A 217 8.18 -10.02 -5.40
N ARG A 218 7.46 -9.36 -4.47
CA ARG A 218 7.04 -7.95 -4.59
C ARG A 218 8.24 -7.00 -4.65
N VAL A 219 9.20 -7.16 -3.74
CA VAL A 219 10.43 -6.35 -3.71
C VAL A 219 11.24 -6.53 -4.98
N ALA A 220 11.43 -7.77 -5.40
CA ALA A 220 12.20 -8.10 -6.59
C ALA A 220 11.55 -7.56 -7.88
N LEU A 221 10.23 -7.73 -8.07
CA LEU A 221 9.53 -7.14 -9.22
C LEU A 221 9.60 -5.62 -9.22
N TYR A 222 9.43 -4.99 -8.03
CA TYR A 222 9.50 -3.54 -7.90
C TYR A 222 10.85 -3.02 -8.39
N GLU A 223 11.95 -3.60 -7.90
CA GLU A 223 13.28 -3.15 -8.27
C GLU A 223 13.63 -3.46 -9.73
N ALA A 224 13.34 -4.66 -10.20
CA ALA A 224 13.59 -5.03 -11.60
C ALA A 224 12.96 -4.05 -12.59
N THR A 225 11.68 -3.71 -12.37
CA THR A 225 10.96 -2.80 -13.25
C THR A 225 11.35 -1.35 -13.05
N TRP A 226 11.70 -0.94 -11.81
CA TRP A 226 12.27 0.38 -11.57
C TRP A 226 13.58 0.55 -12.35
N GLU A 227 14.53 -0.34 -12.17
CA GLU A 227 15.82 -0.31 -12.87
C GLU A 227 15.65 -0.30 -14.40
N LYS A 228 14.73 -1.13 -14.91
CA LYS A 228 14.43 -1.23 -16.36
C LYS A 228 13.92 0.10 -16.93
N TYR A 229 12.92 0.70 -16.29
CA TYR A 229 12.22 1.86 -16.83
C TYR A 229 12.83 3.22 -16.46
N HIS A 230 13.62 3.26 -15.37
CA HIS A 230 14.38 4.46 -14.99
C HIS A 230 15.83 4.44 -15.46
N ARG A 231 16.21 3.44 -16.26
CA ARG A 231 17.58 3.27 -16.76
C ARG A 231 18.15 4.57 -17.35
N GLY A 232 19.39 4.90 -16.94
CA GLY A 232 20.13 6.08 -17.44
C GLY A 232 19.69 7.42 -16.85
N THR A 233 18.67 7.44 -15.98
CA THR A 233 18.20 8.66 -15.29
C THR A 233 18.86 8.86 -13.94
N ALA A 234 18.62 10.02 -13.34
CA ALA A 234 19.06 10.34 -11.98
C ALA A 234 18.52 9.40 -10.88
N PHE A 235 17.58 8.54 -11.19
CA PHE A 235 16.89 7.65 -10.22
C PHE A 235 17.50 6.25 -10.13
N VAL A 236 18.57 5.97 -10.90
CA VAL A 236 19.30 4.69 -10.87
C VAL A 236 20.81 4.93 -10.81
N PRO A 237 21.59 4.01 -10.23
CA PRO A 237 23.04 4.18 -10.10
C PRO A 237 23.72 4.43 -11.45
N GLY A 238 24.66 5.39 -11.47
CA GLY A 238 25.41 5.75 -12.67
C GLY A 238 24.63 6.44 -13.77
N GLY A 239 23.33 6.70 -13.60
CA GLY A 239 22.52 7.47 -14.53
C GLY A 239 22.84 8.97 -14.48
N SER A 240 22.41 9.70 -15.52
CA SER A 240 22.66 11.15 -15.61
C SER A 240 22.01 11.90 -14.44
N GLY A 241 22.81 12.64 -13.66
CA GLY A 241 22.31 13.38 -12.49
C GLY A 241 22.07 12.53 -11.24
N TRP A 242 22.43 11.25 -11.24
CA TRP A 242 22.36 10.42 -10.01
C TRP A 242 23.30 10.99 -8.95
N PRO A 243 22.82 11.29 -7.72
CA PRO A 243 23.61 11.99 -6.70
C PRO A 243 24.60 11.10 -5.94
N GLY A 244 24.50 9.78 -6.06
CA GLY A 244 25.42 8.84 -5.44
C GLY A 244 26.83 8.90 -6.07
N LYS A 245 27.84 8.60 -5.27
CA LYS A 245 29.26 8.73 -5.70
C LYS A 245 29.89 7.43 -6.17
N ASP A 246 29.31 6.28 -5.80
CA ASP A 246 29.88 4.95 -6.05
C ASP A 246 28.87 4.04 -6.76
N ALA A 247 28.98 4.01 -8.09
CA ALA A 247 28.31 3.04 -8.95
C ALA A 247 29.26 1.92 -9.42
N GLN A 248 30.40 1.73 -8.76
CA GLN A 248 31.38 0.72 -9.17
C GLN A 248 30.76 -0.69 -9.13
N GLY A 249 30.88 -1.41 -10.23
CA GLY A 249 30.35 -2.76 -10.37
C GLY A 249 28.86 -2.84 -10.66
N TYR A 250 28.14 -1.70 -10.78
CA TYR A 250 26.75 -1.70 -11.20
C TYR A 250 26.64 -1.94 -12.71
N ASP A 251 25.84 -2.92 -13.08
CA ASP A 251 25.42 -3.21 -14.45
C ASP A 251 23.91 -3.42 -14.45
N ALA A 252 23.19 -2.53 -15.12
CA ALA A 252 21.73 -2.52 -15.12
C ALA A 252 21.12 -3.83 -15.69
N ASP A 253 21.74 -4.43 -16.72
CA ASP A 253 21.20 -5.67 -17.29
C ASP A 253 21.41 -6.86 -16.34
N VAL A 254 22.52 -6.90 -15.62
CA VAL A 254 22.78 -7.90 -14.59
C VAL A 254 21.79 -7.77 -13.44
N GLU A 255 21.56 -6.54 -12.94
CA GLU A 255 20.66 -6.31 -11.82
C GLU A 255 19.20 -6.58 -12.21
N ILE A 256 18.73 -6.05 -13.35
CA ILE A 256 17.37 -6.31 -13.85
C ILE A 256 17.12 -7.81 -13.98
N ASN A 257 18.03 -8.56 -14.60
CA ASN A 257 17.86 -10.01 -14.76
C ASN A 257 17.87 -10.74 -13.41
N TYR A 258 18.75 -10.35 -12.49
CA TYR A 258 18.77 -10.93 -11.14
C TYR A 258 17.42 -10.73 -10.44
N PHE A 259 16.91 -9.52 -10.40
CA PHE A 259 15.65 -9.23 -9.72
C PHE A 259 14.43 -9.86 -10.42
N LEU A 260 14.44 -9.98 -11.76
CA LEU A 260 13.38 -10.73 -12.47
C LEU A 260 13.43 -12.22 -12.13
N ASP A 261 14.62 -12.83 -12.02
CA ASP A 261 14.75 -14.22 -11.61
C ASP A 261 14.25 -14.48 -10.19
N GLU A 262 14.61 -13.60 -9.25
CA GLU A 262 14.12 -13.66 -7.87
C GLU A 262 12.58 -13.48 -7.82
N ALA A 263 12.03 -12.54 -8.58
CA ALA A 263 10.59 -12.32 -8.65
C ALA A 263 9.85 -13.55 -9.19
N ILE A 264 10.36 -14.16 -10.27
CA ILE A 264 9.79 -15.37 -10.88
C ILE A 264 9.83 -16.53 -9.90
N ALA A 265 10.99 -16.80 -9.29
CA ALA A 265 11.17 -17.92 -8.38
C ALA A 265 10.30 -17.81 -7.13
N ALA A 266 10.36 -16.66 -6.45
CA ALA A 266 9.62 -16.43 -5.22
C ALA A 266 8.10 -16.37 -5.45
N SER A 267 7.64 -15.71 -6.52
CA SER A 267 6.21 -15.66 -6.83
C SER A 267 5.66 -17.02 -7.22
N LYS A 268 6.41 -17.83 -7.96
CA LYS A 268 5.99 -19.17 -8.37
C LYS A 268 5.72 -20.07 -7.16
N PHE A 269 6.55 -20.00 -6.11
CA PHE A 269 6.35 -20.77 -4.88
C PHE A 269 4.97 -20.56 -4.26
N VAL A 270 4.46 -19.34 -4.27
CA VAL A 270 3.13 -19.01 -3.73
C VAL A 270 2.04 -19.25 -4.78
N ALA A 271 2.26 -18.80 -6.02
CA ALA A 271 1.27 -18.84 -7.09
C ALA A 271 0.82 -20.26 -7.45
N ASP A 272 1.73 -21.25 -7.46
CA ASP A 272 1.38 -22.66 -7.71
C ASP A 272 0.39 -23.18 -6.66
N GLN A 273 0.47 -22.70 -5.41
CA GLN A 273 -0.47 -23.08 -4.35
C GLN A 273 -1.85 -22.42 -4.53
N MET A 274 -1.96 -21.36 -5.34
CA MET A 274 -3.22 -20.68 -5.60
C MET A 274 -4.03 -21.31 -6.72
N VAL A 275 -3.42 -22.13 -7.56
CA VAL A 275 -4.14 -22.88 -8.60
C VAL A 275 -5.18 -23.80 -7.94
N GLY A 276 -6.46 -23.53 -8.19
CA GLY A 276 -7.58 -24.23 -7.56
C GLY A 276 -7.90 -23.81 -6.11
N ASN A 277 -7.19 -22.81 -5.57
CA ASN A 277 -7.40 -22.29 -4.21
C ASN A 277 -7.77 -20.80 -4.15
N LEU A 278 -7.97 -20.14 -5.30
CA LEU A 278 -8.57 -18.82 -5.36
C LEU A 278 -9.99 -18.86 -4.76
N ALA A 279 -10.39 -17.77 -4.09
CA ALA A 279 -11.74 -17.64 -3.55
C ALA A 279 -12.77 -17.79 -4.68
N GLU A 280 -13.75 -18.65 -4.48
CA GLU A 280 -14.77 -18.94 -5.48
C GLU A 280 -15.65 -17.72 -5.75
N ASN A 281 -15.84 -17.38 -7.01
CA ASN A 281 -16.81 -16.39 -7.43
C ASN A 281 -18.06 -17.11 -7.96
N THR A 282 -19.13 -17.10 -7.17
CA THR A 282 -20.41 -17.70 -7.53
C THR A 282 -21.17 -16.89 -8.58
N ASP A 283 -20.71 -15.66 -8.87
CA ASP A 283 -21.39 -14.70 -9.74
C ASP A 283 -22.82 -14.36 -9.27
N THR A 284 -23.15 -14.73 -8.06
CA THR A 284 -24.43 -14.38 -7.46
C THR A 284 -24.43 -12.89 -7.17
N PRO A 285 -25.45 -12.14 -7.60
CA PRO A 285 -25.63 -10.79 -7.09
C PRO A 285 -25.66 -10.88 -5.58
N GLU A 286 -24.98 -9.95 -4.91
CA GLU A 286 -25.01 -9.88 -3.45
C GLU A 286 -26.46 -9.63 -3.02
N GLY A 287 -27.24 -10.70 -2.97
CA GLY A 287 -28.61 -10.69 -2.48
C GLY A 287 -28.57 -10.67 -0.98
N MET A 288 -29.17 -9.65 -0.40
CA MET A 288 -29.13 -9.46 1.04
C MET A 288 -30.55 -9.47 1.57
N ASN A 289 -30.78 -10.28 2.55
CA ASN A 289 -31.79 -10.01 3.55
C ASN A 289 -31.10 -9.69 4.88
N ALA A 290 -31.84 -9.21 5.86
CA ALA A 290 -31.33 -8.81 7.17
C ALA A 290 -30.49 -9.88 7.90
N SER A 291 -30.50 -11.12 7.46
CA SER A 291 -29.84 -12.26 8.08
C SER A 291 -28.69 -12.86 7.24
N LEU A 292 -28.45 -12.37 6.03
CA LEU A 292 -27.47 -12.97 5.13
C LEU A 292 -26.35 -11.98 4.78
N VAL A 293 -25.16 -12.36 5.14
CA VAL A 293 -23.92 -11.92 4.51
C VAL A 293 -23.91 -12.44 3.07
N SER A 294 -23.23 -11.77 2.17
CA SER A 294 -23.07 -12.19 0.77
C SER A 294 -22.72 -13.69 0.67
N ILE A 295 -23.35 -14.37 -0.26
CA ILE A 295 -23.08 -15.78 -0.58
C ILE A 295 -22.00 -15.95 -1.65
N ASN A 296 -21.34 -14.86 -2.08
CA ASN A 296 -20.23 -14.88 -3.02
C ASN A 296 -18.89 -14.83 -2.26
N PRO A 297 -18.17 -15.96 -2.09
CA PRO A 297 -16.92 -16.03 -1.33
C PRO A 297 -15.86 -15.05 -1.82
N TYR A 298 -15.79 -14.79 -3.13
CA TYR A 298 -14.84 -13.82 -3.67
C TYR A 298 -15.11 -12.39 -3.20
N TYR A 299 -16.37 -12.02 -3.05
CA TYR A 299 -16.74 -10.72 -2.53
C TYR A 299 -16.55 -10.66 -1.00
N THR A 300 -17.06 -11.66 -0.27
CA THR A 300 -17.01 -11.68 1.20
C THR A 300 -15.58 -11.76 1.73
N MET A 301 -14.66 -12.35 0.97
CA MET A 301 -13.23 -12.37 1.31
C MET A 301 -12.67 -10.98 1.68
N PHE A 302 -13.22 -9.89 1.12
CA PHE A 302 -12.75 -8.53 1.38
C PHE A 302 -13.41 -7.85 2.58
N CYS A 303 -14.43 -8.46 3.19
CA CYS A 303 -15.20 -7.84 4.26
C CYS A 303 -15.58 -8.77 5.41
N ASP A 304 -15.26 -10.06 5.34
CA ASP A 304 -15.59 -11.03 6.39
C ASP A 304 -14.89 -10.68 7.71
N GLU A 305 -15.54 -11.01 8.82
CA GLU A 305 -14.99 -10.85 10.17
C GLU A 305 -13.96 -11.94 10.51
N ASN A 306 -14.08 -13.11 9.89
CA ASN A 306 -13.15 -14.23 10.04
C ASN A 306 -12.62 -14.71 8.69
N MET A 307 -11.42 -14.28 8.37
CA MET A 307 -10.77 -14.60 7.11
C MET A 307 -9.92 -15.88 7.13
N GLU A 308 -9.87 -16.61 8.24
CA GLU A 308 -8.99 -17.78 8.40
C GLU A 308 -9.27 -18.89 7.38
N GLY A 309 -10.54 -19.08 6.99
CA GLY A 309 -10.96 -20.13 6.06
C GLY A 309 -10.60 -19.89 4.59
N TYR A 310 -10.32 -18.65 4.17
CA TYR A 310 -10.00 -18.35 2.78
C TYR A 310 -8.57 -18.76 2.43
N LYS A 311 -8.40 -19.78 1.59
CA LYS A 311 -7.06 -20.28 1.18
C LYS A 311 -6.23 -19.24 0.43
N GLU A 312 -6.87 -18.32 -0.27
CA GLU A 312 -6.23 -17.22 -0.99
C GLU A 312 -5.61 -16.18 -0.05
N ILE A 313 -6.15 -16.01 1.17
CA ILE A 313 -5.62 -15.08 2.16
C ILE A 313 -4.44 -15.73 2.88
N LEU A 314 -3.28 -15.09 2.81
CA LEU A 314 -2.02 -15.54 3.42
C LEU A 314 -1.81 -14.91 4.79
N MET A 315 -2.25 -13.66 4.96
CA MET A 315 -2.20 -12.93 6.23
C MET A 315 -3.30 -11.88 6.28
N TRP A 316 -3.94 -11.73 7.46
CA TRP A 316 -4.96 -10.72 7.70
C TRP A 316 -4.91 -10.19 9.13
N LYS A 317 -5.40 -8.97 9.33
CA LYS A 317 -5.57 -8.34 10.65
C LYS A 317 -6.98 -8.62 11.15
N LYS A 318 -7.06 -9.26 12.33
CA LYS A 318 -8.31 -9.49 13.05
C LYS A 318 -8.70 -8.22 13.83
N PHE A 319 -10.00 -7.92 13.82
CA PHE A 319 -10.63 -6.95 14.71
C PHE A 319 -11.52 -7.69 15.70
N ASP A 320 -11.71 -7.13 16.91
CA ASP A 320 -12.47 -7.75 18.00
C ASP A 320 -13.04 -6.65 18.91
N GLU A 321 -14.36 -6.47 18.86
CA GLU A 321 -15.05 -5.43 19.61
C GLU A 321 -14.93 -5.65 21.13
N SER A 322 -14.91 -6.89 21.58
CA SER A 322 -14.77 -7.23 23.02
C SER A 322 -13.42 -6.78 23.59
N LEU A 323 -12.42 -6.61 22.74
CA LEU A 323 -11.09 -6.11 23.09
C LEU A 323 -10.91 -4.61 22.78
N GLY A 324 -11.96 -3.93 22.29
CA GLY A 324 -11.88 -2.54 21.85
C GLY A 324 -11.01 -2.33 20.59
N VAL A 325 -10.76 -3.39 19.82
CA VAL A 325 -10.00 -3.35 18.58
C VAL A 325 -10.95 -3.35 17.40
N THR A 326 -11.34 -2.17 16.94
CA THR A 326 -12.36 -1.96 15.91
C THR A 326 -11.88 -1.01 14.81
N SER A 327 -12.67 -0.84 13.76
CA SER A 327 -12.43 0.14 12.70
C SER A 327 -13.69 0.92 12.33
N ASN A 328 -13.52 2.08 11.72
CA ASN A 328 -14.62 2.91 11.22
C ASN A 328 -15.05 2.55 9.78
N LEU A 329 -14.35 1.63 9.15
CA LEU A 329 -14.44 1.35 7.71
C LEU A 329 -15.87 1.06 7.24
N GLN A 330 -16.61 0.23 7.99
CA GLN A 330 -17.91 -0.25 7.52
C GLN A 330 -18.99 0.83 7.55
N MET A 331 -18.95 1.73 8.51
CA MET A 331 -19.86 2.88 8.52
C MET A 331 -19.65 3.74 7.26
N GLU A 332 -18.40 4.02 6.90
CA GLU A 332 -18.09 4.82 5.71
C GLU A 332 -18.46 4.09 4.41
N LEU A 333 -18.13 2.81 4.28
CA LEU A 333 -18.49 2.02 3.09
C LEU A 333 -19.99 1.79 2.96
N CYS A 334 -20.73 1.69 4.06
CA CYS A 334 -22.17 1.44 4.02
C CYS A 334 -22.97 2.72 3.75
N ARG A 335 -22.70 3.81 4.50
CA ARG A 335 -23.55 5.01 4.48
C ARG A 335 -23.15 6.04 3.44
N ASN A 336 -21.83 6.16 3.19
CA ASN A 336 -21.26 7.30 2.51
C ASN A 336 -20.62 6.92 1.16
N GLY A 337 -20.17 7.93 0.42
CA GLY A 337 -19.26 7.79 -0.70
C GLY A 337 -17.78 7.74 -0.27
N GLY A 338 -17.51 8.04 1.02
CA GLY A 338 -16.19 7.97 1.63
C GLY A 338 -15.18 8.98 1.09
N GLY A 339 -15.62 10.09 0.52
CA GLY A 339 -14.74 11.09 -0.10
C GLY A 339 -13.92 10.56 -1.27
N SER A 340 -14.41 9.53 -1.97
CA SER A 340 -13.70 8.83 -3.04
C SER A 340 -14.67 8.36 -4.13
N GLY A 341 -14.13 7.84 -5.23
CA GLY A 341 -14.89 7.19 -6.28
C GLY A 341 -13.98 6.64 -7.37
N TRP A 342 -14.41 5.56 -8.06
CA TRP A 342 -13.70 5.06 -9.22
C TRP A 342 -13.68 6.10 -10.34
N THR A 343 -12.55 6.26 -11.02
CA THR A 343 -12.50 7.06 -12.23
C THR A 343 -13.25 6.36 -13.38
N ARG A 344 -13.66 7.11 -14.39
CA ARG A 344 -14.19 6.55 -15.63
C ARG A 344 -13.17 5.64 -16.31
N GLY A 345 -11.87 6.01 -16.27
CA GLY A 345 -10.79 5.18 -16.77
C GLY A 345 -10.71 3.83 -16.07
N MET A 346 -10.86 3.80 -14.73
CA MET A 346 -10.91 2.55 -13.98
C MET A 346 -12.14 1.71 -14.36
N VAL A 347 -13.32 2.31 -14.41
CA VAL A 347 -14.53 1.59 -14.83
C VAL A 347 -14.38 1.02 -16.23
N ASN A 348 -13.80 1.74 -17.17
CA ASN A 348 -13.60 1.29 -18.56
C ASN A 348 -12.49 0.22 -18.69
N SER A 349 -11.54 0.13 -17.76
CA SER A 349 -10.51 -0.92 -17.77
C SER A 349 -11.07 -2.33 -17.56
N PHE A 350 -12.20 -2.45 -16.85
CA PHE A 350 -12.91 -3.72 -16.70
C PHE A 350 -13.50 -4.15 -18.03
N LEU A 351 -13.19 -5.35 -18.48
CA LEU A 351 -13.64 -5.91 -19.76
C LEU A 351 -15.13 -6.25 -19.73
N MET A 352 -15.72 -6.41 -20.90
CA MET A 352 -16.98 -7.14 -21.03
C MET A 352 -16.77 -8.62 -20.70
N ARG A 353 -17.81 -9.34 -20.28
CA ARG A 353 -17.70 -10.79 -19.96
C ARG A 353 -17.16 -11.65 -21.11
N ASN A 354 -17.39 -11.24 -22.35
CA ASN A 354 -16.82 -11.90 -23.53
C ASN A 354 -15.33 -11.61 -23.76
N GLY A 355 -14.67 -10.92 -22.82
CA GLY A 355 -13.23 -10.63 -22.84
C GLY A 355 -12.83 -9.44 -23.71
N LEU A 356 -13.77 -8.69 -24.30
CA LEU A 356 -13.46 -7.56 -25.14
C LEU A 356 -13.48 -6.22 -24.37
N PRO A 357 -12.58 -5.26 -24.71
CA PRO A 357 -12.69 -3.89 -24.24
C PRO A 357 -14.01 -3.25 -24.67
N VAL A 358 -14.53 -2.29 -23.89
CA VAL A 358 -15.84 -1.65 -24.14
C VAL A 358 -15.95 -1.00 -25.51
N TYR A 359 -14.88 -0.45 -26.03
CA TYR A 359 -14.85 0.22 -27.35
C TYR A 359 -14.69 -0.75 -28.52
N ALA A 360 -14.35 -2.02 -28.26
CA ALA A 360 -14.05 -2.97 -29.32
C ALA A 360 -15.32 -3.44 -30.04
N SER A 361 -15.20 -3.62 -31.38
CA SER A 361 -16.28 -4.20 -32.17
C SER A 361 -16.62 -5.60 -31.65
N GLY A 362 -17.91 -5.89 -31.47
CA GLY A 362 -18.39 -7.16 -30.94
C GLY A 362 -18.33 -7.26 -29.41
N SER A 363 -17.92 -6.21 -28.70
CA SER A 363 -17.94 -6.17 -27.23
C SER A 363 -19.33 -6.31 -26.64
N GLY A 364 -20.35 -5.81 -27.36
CA GLY A 364 -21.73 -5.74 -26.89
C GLY A 364 -21.98 -4.56 -25.96
N TYR A 365 -21.00 -3.69 -25.72
CA TYR A 365 -21.22 -2.47 -24.97
C TYR A 365 -21.97 -1.43 -25.82
N ASN A 366 -23.01 -0.83 -25.22
CA ASN A 366 -23.72 0.27 -25.84
C ASN A 366 -23.27 1.61 -25.18
N PRO A 367 -22.64 2.54 -25.91
CA PRO A 367 -22.23 3.83 -25.38
C PRO A 367 -23.38 4.67 -24.77
N ASP A 368 -24.61 4.43 -25.18
CA ASP A 368 -25.78 5.11 -24.60
C ASP A 368 -26.09 4.66 -23.17
N TRP A 369 -25.56 3.54 -22.72
CA TRP A 369 -25.66 3.11 -21.30
C TRP A 369 -25.10 4.12 -20.33
N GLU A 370 -24.10 4.91 -20.72
CA GLU A 370 -23.62 6.03 -19.87
C GLU A 370 -24.72 7.10 -19.64
N LYS A 371 -25.64 7.28 -20.58
CA LYS A 371 -26.81 8.18 -20.43
C LYS A 371 -27.89 7.57 -19.55
N GLU A 372 -28.02 6.25 -19.56
CA GLU A 372 -28.98 5.49 -18.75
C GLU A 372 -28.55 5.36 -17.29
N GLY A 373 -27.27 5.65 -16.99
CA GLY A 373 -26.71 5.72 -15.65
C GLY A 373 -25.85 4.54 -15.25
N VAL A 374 -25.44 4.52 -13.98
CA VAL A 374 -24.42 3.59 -13.44
C VAL A 374 -24.83 2.12 -13.64
N VAL A 375 -26.10 1.77 -13.41
CA VAL A 375 -26.58 0.38 -13.52
C VAL A 375 -26.38 -0.16 -14.93
N ALA A 376 -26.73 0.61 -15.94
CA ALA A 376 -26.55 0.24 -17.33
C ALA A 376 -25.05 0.19 -17.72
N THR A 377 -24.29 1.20 -17.29
CA THR A 377 -22.84 1.31 -17.60
C THR A 377 -22.04 0.10 -17.15
N VAL A 378 -22.37 -0.49 -15.98
CA VAL A 378 -21.59 -1.58 -15.40
C VAL A 378 -22.18 -2.98 -15.67
N GLN A 379 -23.26 -3.08 -16.43
CA GLN A 379 -23.87 -4.37 -16.72
C GLN A 379 -23.00 -5.23 -17.66
N ASN A 380 -23.08 -6.54 -17.50
CA ASN A 380 -22.40 -7.53 -18.34
C ASN A 380 -20.88 -7.37 -18.43
N ARG A 381 -20.26 -6.87 -17.35
CA ARG A 381 -18.83 -6.59 -17.23
C ARG A 381 -18.12 -7.64 -16.38
N ASP A 382 -16.82 -7.56 -16.35
CA ASP A 382 -15.93 -8.22 -15.39
C ASP A 382 -16.51 -8.07 -13.97
N SER A 383 -16.65 -9.19 -13.26
CA SER A 383 -17.33 -9.21 -11.95
C SER A 383 -16.53 -8.50 -10.83
N ARG A 384 -15.28 -8.12 -11.08
CA ARG A 384 -14.45 -7.36 -10.15
C ARG A 384 -14.81 -5.88 -10.09
N ILE A 385 -15.73 -5.40 -10.93
CA ILE A 385 -16.23 -4.03 -10.89
C ILE A 385 -17.11 -3.78 -9.66
N PHE A 386 -16.50 -3.71 -8.49
CA PHE A 386 -17.18 -3.50 -7.22
C PHE A 386 -17.62 -2.04 -7.05
N THR A 387 -18.69 -1.68 -7.73
CA THR A 387 -19.31 -0.36 -7.67
C THR A 387 -20.71 -0.46 -7.07
N LYS A 388 -21.06 0.41 -6.09
CA LYS A 388 -22.44 0.52 -5.62
C LYS A 388 -23.31 1.09 -6.73
N LYS A 389 -24.49 0.51 -6.89
CA LYS A 389 -25.49 0.96 -7.84
C LYS A 389 -26.60 1.71 -7.09
N PRO A 390 -27.20 2.76 -7.68
CA PRO A 390 -28.43 3.32 -7.13
C PRO A 390 -29.48 2.23 -6.92
N GLY A 391 -30.05 2.16 -5.72
CA GLY A 391 -31.00 1.10 -5.33
C GLY A 391 -30.36 -0.12 -4.66
N ASP A 392 -29.03 -0.30 -4.67
CA ASP A 392 -28.38 -1.35 -3.89
C ASP A 392 -28.65 -1.14 -2.39
N VAL A 393 -28.89 -2.24 -1.67
CA VAL A 393 -29.00 -2.19 -0.21
C VAL A 393 -27.62 -1.90 0.38
N ASN A 394 -27.54 -0.86 1.20
CA ASN A 394 -26.35 -0.53 1.97
C ASN A 394 -26.28 -1.37 3.26
N TYR A 395 -27.33 -1.35 4.05
CA TYR A 395 -27.55 -2.11 5.28
C TYR A 395 -29.05 -2.11 5.60
N TYR A 396 -29.46 -2.86 6.62
CA TYR A 396 -30.83 -2.81 7.14
C TYR A 396 -30.87 -2.01 8.45
N GLY A 397 -31.95 -1.27 8.68
CA GLY A 397 -32.23 -0.66 9.99
C GLY A 397 -32.65 -1.71 11.02
N ASP A 398 -32.69 -1.32 12.29
CA ASP A 398 -33.11 -2.20 13.38
C ASP A 398 -34.56 -2.73 13.23
N ASP A 399 -35.38 -2.01 12.50
CA ASP A 399 -36.76 -2.37 12.12
C ASP A 399 -36.81 -3.24 10.84
N GLY A 400 -35.68 -3.63 10.28
CA GLY A 400 -35.56 -4.39 9.05
C GLY A 400 -35.74 -3.56 7.77
N THR A 401 -35.88 -2.23 7.86
CA THR A 401 -36.02 -1.36 6.69
C THR A 401 -34.66 -1.22 5.96
N PRO A 402 -34.60 -1.45 4.62
CA PRO A 402 -33.34 -1.33 3.90
C PRO A 402 -32.93 0.13 3.72
N SER A 403 -31.70 0.46 4.07
CA SER A 403 -31.02 1.68 3.64
C SER A 403 -30.52 1.49 2.21
N ILE A 404 -30.94 2.35 1.30
CA ILE A 404 -30.66 2.21 -0.13
C ILE A 404 -29.58 3.20 -0.56
N CYS A 405 -28.66 2.75 -1.42
CA CYS A 405 -27.65 3.60 -2.04
C CYS A 405 -28.30 4.70 -2.87
N GLN A 406 -27.99 5.94 -2.53
CA GLN A 406 -28.52 7.14 -3.19
C GLN A 406 -27.48 7.75 -4.12
N ILE A 407 -27.86 8.00 -5.37
CA ILE A 407 -26.97 8.70 -6.32
C ILE A 407 -26.74 10.16 -5.91
N SER A 408 -27.61 10.75 -5.12
CA SER A 408 -27.47 12.11 -4.58
C SER A 408 -26.22 12.31 -3.71
N LEU A 409 -25.54 11.22 -3.30
CA LEU A 409 -24.23 11.28 -2.64
C LEU A 409 -23.15 12.02 -3.47
N ILE A 410 -23.36 12.22 -4.78
CA ILE A 410 -22.49 13.08 -5.60
C ILE A 410 -22.51 14.56 -5.17
N PHE A 411 -23.49 14.95 -4.37
CA PHE A 411 -23.67 16.28 -3.77
C PHE A 411 -23.51 16.26 -2.24
N GLY A 412 -23.02 15.16 -1.67
CA GLY A 412 -22.82 15.01 -0.24
C GLY A 412 -21.73 15.93 0.32
N ASP A 413 -21.65 15.98 1.65
CA ASP A 413 -20.54 16.64 2.35
C ASP A 413 -19.21 15.95 2.10
N ALA A 414 -18.10 16.64 2.38
CA ALA A 414 -16.75 16.18 2.03
C ALA A 414 -16.43 14.72 2.46
N GLY A 415 -16.86 14.29 3.65
CA GLY A 415 -16.65 12.91 4.15
C GLY A 415 -17.62 11.89 3.55
N SER A 416 -18.82 12.31 3.13
CA SER A 416 -19.84 11.43 2.55
C SER A 416 -19.88 11.45 1.02
N LEU A 417 -19.12 12.35 0.40
CA LEU A 417 -19.15 12.61 -1.04
C LEU A 417 -18.78 11.39 -1.87
N ALA A 418 -19.60 11.06 -2.86
CA ALA A 418 -19.24 10.19 -3.97
C ALA A 418 -18.61 11.06 -5.07
N THR A 419 -17.29 11.20 -5.07
CA THR A 419 -16.59 12.24 -5.85
C THR A 419 -16.81 12.15 -7.35
N THR A 420 -16.90 10.92 -7.88
CA THR A 420 -17.01 10.61 -9.30
C THR A 420 -18.37 10.07 -9.73
N GLY A 421 -19.23 9.70 -8.77
CA GLY A 421 -20.50 8.99 -9.01
C GLY A 421 -20.37 7.47 -9.10
N TYR A 422 -19.17 6.93 -9.33
CA TYR A 422 -18.89 5.50 -9.23
C TYR A 422 -18.37 5.16 -7.83
N ILE A 423 -19.28 4.76 -6.94
CA ILE A 423 -19.01 4.58 -5.51
C ILE A 423 -18.31 3.24 -5.27
N VAL A 424 -17.23 3.26 -4.50
CA VAL A 424 -16.47 2.04 -4.14
C VAL A 424 -17.34 1.11 -3.28
N LYS A 425 -17.42 -0.17 -3.68
CA LYS A 425 -18.16 -1.22 -2.97
C LYS A 425 -17.25 -2.30 -2.40
N LYS A 426 -16.02 -2.43 -2.91
CA LYS A 426 -15.05 -3.42 -2.44
C LYS A 426 -14.84 -3.27 -0.94
N GLY A 427 -14.92 -4.37 -0.20
CA GLY A 427 -14.75 -4.39 1.26
C GLY A 427 -16.00 -3.99 2.07
N LYS A 428 -17.13 -3.66 1.44
CA LYS A 428 -18.36 -3.31 2.16
C LYS A 428 -19.01 -4.56 2.77
N HIS A 429 -19.16 -4.56 4.08
CA HIS A 429 -19.97 -5.54 4.83
C HIS A 429 -21.43 -5.03 4.95
N TYR A 430 -22.36 -5.92 5.29
CA TYR A 430 -23.79 -5.57 5.35
C TYR A 430 -24.35 -5.55 6.78
N SER A 431 -23.50 -5.63 7.78
CA SER A 431 -23.91 -5.59 9.20
C SER A 431 -24.53 -4.25 9.53
N THR A 432 -25.74 -4.28 10.06
CA THR A 432 -26.46 -3.11 10.60
C THR A 432 -25.67 -2.46 11.74
N HIS A 433 -25.15 -3.29 12.64
CA HIS A 433 -24.35 -2.86 13.78
C HIS A 433 -23.11 -2.07 13.34
N MET A 434 -22.29 -2.65 12.45
CA MET A 434 -21.09 -1.98 11.94
C MET A 434 -21.40 -0.71 11.10
N ALA A 435 -22.57 -0.65 10.47
CA ALA A 435 -22.99 0.51 9.67
C ALA A 435 -23.49 1.68 10.53
N ASN A 436 -23.94 1.40 11.76
CA ASN A 436 -24.56 2.39 12.64
C ASN A 436 -23.63 2.97 13.70
N ASP A 437 -22.51 2.29 13.99
CA ASP A 437 -21.56 2.70 15.02
C ASP A 437 -20.13 2.76 14.47
N HIS A 438 -19.48 3.90 14.65
CA HIS A 438 -18.07 4.10 14.28
C HIS A 438 -17.11 3.15 15.02
N SER A 439 -17.51 2.66 16.19
CA SER A 439 -16.67 1.81 17.05
C SER A 439 -16.96 0.31 16.89
N ALA A 440 -17.84 -0.09 15.96
CA ALA A 440 -18.34 -1.46 15.87
C ALA A 440 -17.77 -2.27 14.69
N GLY A 441 -16.93 -1.67 13.86
CA GLY A 441 -16.41 -2.35 12.66
C GLY A 441 -15.41 -3.45 13.01
N THR A 442 -15.77 -4.72 12.77
CA THR A 442 -14.97 -5.93 13.02
C THR A 442 -14.60 -6.69 11.75
N SER A 443 -14.94 -6.18 10.57
CA SER A 443 -14.45 -6.78 9.32
C SER A 443 -12.93 -6.84 9.28
N GLY A 444 -12.37 -8.02 8.95
CA GLY A 444 -10.94 -8.25 8.84
C GLY A 444 -10.27 -7.38 7.77
N GLY A 445 -8.99 -7.12 7.96
CA GLY A 445 -8.17 -6.40 6.99
C GLY A 445 -7.17 -7.33 6.32
N ILE A 446 -7.31 -7.59 5.01
CA ILE A 446 -6.31 -8.36 4.26
C ILE A 446 -4.97 -7.62 4.28
N VAL A 447 -3.88 -8.36 4.56
CA VAL A 447 -2.51 -7.86 4.50
C VAL A 447 -1.78 -8.44 3.29
N PHE A 448 -1.87 -9.76 3.10
CA PHE A 448 -1.27 -10.47 1.95
C PHE A 448 -2.24 -11.51 1.41
N ARG A 449 -2.38 -11.58 0.09
CA ARG A 449 -3.19 -12.61 -0.60
C ARG A 449 -2.50 -13.17 -1.83
N GLY A 450 -2.76 -14.44 -2.11
CA GLY A 450 -2.00 -15.21 -3.08
C GLY A 450 -2.21 -14.83 -4.54
N ALA A 451 -3.33 -14.21 -4.92
CA ALA A 451 -3.54 -13.74 -6.29
C ALA A 451 -2.46 -12.75 -6.75
N GLU A 452 -1.88 -11.97 -5.84
CA GLU A 452 -0.76 -11.08 -6.15
C GLU A 452 0.45 -11.85 -6.69
N ALA A 453 0.75 -13.04 -6.13
CA ALA A 453 1.86 -13.86 -6.60
C ALA A 453 1.70 -14.30 -8.06
N MET A 454 0.47 -14.66 -8.47
CA MET A 454 0.18 -15.01 -9.87
C MET A 454 0.46 -13.82 -10.80
N LEU A 455 0.04 -12.63 -10.40
CA LEU A 455 0.25 -11.39 -11.16
C LEU A 455 1.72 -10.97 -11.23
N ILE A 456 2.48 -11.16 -10.15
CA ILE A 456 3.93 -10.90 -10.13
C ILE A 456 4.63 -11.84 -11.10
N TYR A 457 4.30 -13.14 -11.08
CA TYR A 457 4.90 -14.12 -12.00
C TYR A 457 4.63 -13.74 -13.46
N MET A 458 3.36 -13.46 -13.80
CA MET A 458 2.96 -13.09 -15.17
C MET A 458 3.75 -11.87 -15.66
N GLU A 459 3.87 -10.84 -14.86
CA GLU A 459 4.60 -9.62 -15.23
C GLU A 459 6.10 -9.88 -15.33
N ALA A 460 6.73 -10.48 -14.31
CA ALA A 460 8.16 -10.73 -14.27
C ALA A 460 8.63 -11.66 -15.40
N SER A 461 7.88 -12.72 -15.67
CA SER A 461 8.17 -13.67 -16.75
C SER A 461 8.08 -12.99 -18.12
N TYR A 462 7.04 -12.16 -18.35
CA TYR A 462 6.91 -11.42 -19.60
C TYR A 462 7.97 -10.32 -19.75
N GLU A 463 8.24 -9.55 -18.69
CA GLU A 463 9.29 -8.52 -18.68
C GLU A 463 10.68 -9.08 -19.00
N LYS A 464 10.93 -10.33 -18.59
CA LYS A 464 12.18 -11.03 -18.86
C LYS A 464 12.27 -11.63 -20.27
N ASN A 465 11.20 -12.32 -20.70
CA ASN A 465 11.25 -13.20 -21.87
C ASN A 465 10.54 -12.62 -23.10
N GLY A 466 9.71 -11.59 -22.95
CA GLY A 466 8.89 -11.01 -24.01
C GLY A 466 7.78 -11.93 -24.53
N THR A 467 7.49 -13.01 -23.82
CA THR A 467 6.46 -13.98 -24.19
C THR A 467 5.72 -14.50 -22.95
N VAL A 468 4.45 -14.87 -23.11
CA VAL A 468 3.66 -15.52 -22.07
C VAL A 468 3.99 -17.00 -22.08
N ASP A 469 4.66 -17.51 -21.05
CA ASP A 469 4.95 -18.94 -20.91
C ASP A 469 3.71 -19.75 -20.44
N GLY A 470 3.82 -21.08 -20.45
CA GLY A 470 2.70 -21.96 -20.09
C GLY A 470 2.24 -21.82 -18.63
N THR A 471 3.12 -21.40 -17.72
CA THR A 471 2.78 -21.14 -16.31
C THR A 471 2.00 -19.84 -16.20
N ALA A 472 2.48 -18.78 -16.83
CA ALA A 472 1.79 -17.48 -16.89
C ALA A 472 0.40 -17.60 -17.56
N ASP A 473 0.30 -18.39 -18.65
CA ASP A 473 -0.98 -18.70 -19.31
C ASP A 473 -1.97 -19.34 -18.32
N GLY A 474 -1.52 -20.34 -17.57
CA GLY A 474 -2.35 -21.01 -16.57
C GLY A 474 -2.88 -20.07 -15.49
N TYR A 475 -2.00 -19.21 -14.94
CA TYR A 475 -2.39 -18.24 -13.92
C TYR A 475 -3.35 -17.19 -14.48
N TRP A 476 -3.09 -16.66 -15.66
CA TRP A 476 -3.94 -15.65 -16.29
C TRP A 476 -5.34 -16.17 -16.54
N ARG A 477 -5.46 -17.37 -17.12
CA ARG A 477 -6.75 -18.03 -17.33
C ARG A 477 -7.50 -18.30 -16.03
N ALA A 478 -6.80 -18.70 -14.96
CA ALA A 478 -7.42 -18.93 -13.65
C ALA A 478 -8.01 -17.65 -13.06
N LEU A 479 -7.27 -16.53 -13.09
CA LEU A 479 -7.76 -15.23 -12.63
C LEU A 479 -8.97 -14.75 -13.43
N ARG A 480 -8.94 -14.85 -14.75
CA ARG A 480 -10.05 -14.47 -15.64
C ARG A 480 -11.28 -15.34 -15.46
N THR A 481 -11.10 -16.63 -15.29
CA THR A 481 -12.22 -17.57 -14.99
C THR A 481 -12.90 -17.19 -13.69
N ARG A 482 -12.12 -16.91 -12.63
CA ARG A 482 -12.65 -16.40 -11.36
C ARG A 482 -13.37 -15.06 -11.54
N ALA A 483 -12.85 -14.17 -12.35
CA ALA A 483 -13.44 -12.87 -12.66
C ALA A 483 -14.69 -12.95 -13.57
N LYS A 484 -15.10 -14.14 -14.01
CA LYS A 484 -16.21 -14.35 -14.97
C LYS A 484 -16.03 -13.59 -16.29
N VAL A 485 -14.80 -13.51 -16.73
CA VAL A 485 -14.39 -12.98 -18.04
C VAL A 485 -13.90 -14.13 -18.90
N ASP A 486 -14.13 -14.07 -20.21
CA ASP A 486 -13.59 -15.05 -21.15
C ASP A 486 -12.11 -15.33 -20.86
N PRO A 487 -11.71 -16.57 -20.55
CA PRO A 487 -10.34 -16.90 -20.19
C PRO A 487 -9.33 -16.75 -21.35
N ASP A 488 -9.80 -16.63 -22.58
CA ASP A 488 -8.93 -16.37 -23.73
C ASP A 488 -8.50 -14.90 -23.79
N TYR A 489 -7.39 -14.62 -23.12
CA TYR A 489 -6.78 -13.29 -23.10
C TYR A 489 -6.19 -12.88 -24.47
N ASN A 490 -5.88 -13.83 -25.38
CA ASN A 490 -5.37 -13.51 -26.72
C ASN A 490 -6.41 -12.74 -27.52
N LYS A 491 -7.69 -13.07 -27.36
CA LYS A 491 -8.81 -12.32 -27.93
C LYS A 491 -8.81 -10.86 -27.45
N THR A 492 -8.54 -10.65 -26.19
CA THR A 492 -8.45 -9.30 -25.60
C THR A 492 -7.25 -8.54 -26.18
N ILE A 493 -6.06 -9.17 -26.21
CA ILE A 493 -4.84 -8.58 -26.76
C ILE A 493 -5.07 -8.14 -28.21
N ALA A 494 -5.66 -9.01 -29.03
CA ALA A 494 -5.94 -8.73 -30.43
C ALA A 494 -6.92 -7.56 -30.64
N ALA A 495 -7.85 -7.35 -29.69
CA ALA A 495 -8.84 -6.28 -29.74
C ALA A 495 -8.37 -4.98 -29.06
N THR A 496 -7.20 -4.99 -28.39
CA THR A 496 -6.71 -3.85 -27.64
C THR A 496 -6.20 -2.74 -28.55
N ASN A 497 -6.82 -1.57 -28.46
CA ASN A 497 -6.35 -0.34 -29.07
C ASN A 497 -5.64 0.52 -28.02
N MET A 498 -4.32 0.58 -28.05
CA MET A 498 -3.51 1.26 -27.07
C MET A 498 -3.80 2.77 -26.97
N LEU A 499 -4.25 3.43 -28.06
CA LEU A 499 -4.64 4.84 -28.03
C LEU A 499 -5.96 5.06 -27.29
N GLU A 500 -6.89 4.11 -27.33
CA GLU A 500 -8.11 4.17 -26.55
C GLU A 500 -7.83 3.90 -25.07
N GLU A 501 -6.98 2.93 -24.77
CA GLU A 501 -6.61 2.57 -23.39
C GLU A 501 -5.86 3.72 -22.69
N ALA A 502 -4.95 4.38 -23.40
CA ALA A 502 -4.17 5.49 -22.89
C ALA A 502 -5.01 6.70 -22.45
N LYS A 503 -6.28 6.79 -22.88
CA LYS A 503 -7.18 7.87 -22.42
C LYS A 503 -7.54 7.77 -20.94
N GLY A 504 -7.47 6.59 -20.34
CA GLY A 504 -7.90 6.35 -18.95
C GLY A 504 -7.01 5.40 -18.15
N ASP A 505 -5.91 4.91 -18.72
CA ASP A 505 -4.95 4.05 -18.03
C ASP A 505 -3.52 4.58 -18.17
N PHE A 506 -2.96 5.04 -17.06
CA PHE A 506 -1.60 5.59 -17.03
C PHE A 506 -0.54 4.51 -17.36
N ALA A 507 -0.85 3.24 -17.10
CA ALA A 507 0.06 2.13 -17.36
C ALA A 507 0.20 1.76 -18.85
N ALA A 508 -0.54 2.44 -19.75
CA ALA A 508 -0.34 2.32 -21.20
C ALA A 508 1.03 2.86 -21.64
N TYR A 509 1.70 3.65 -20.79
CA TYR A 509 3.02 4.19 -21.05
C TYR A 509 4.03 3.74 -20.00
N SER A 510 5.27 3.61 -20.44
CA SER A 510 6.46 3.55 -19.61
C SER A 510 7.55 4.42 -20.22
N HIS A 511 8.24 5.21 -19.41
CA HIS A 511 9.33 6.06 -19.91
C HIS A 511 8.90 6.97 -21.09
N GLY A 512 7.66 7.48 -21.05
CA GLY A 512 7.10 8.30 -22.13
C GLY A 512 6.79 7.55 -23.44
N THR A 513 6.98 6.23 -23.48
CA THR A 513 6.73 5.38 -24.65
C THR A 513 5.55 4.45 -24.39
N MET A 514 4.68 4.30 -25.38
CA MET A 514 3.56 3.36 -25.32
C MET A 514 4.09 1.91 -25.34
N ILE A 515 3.61 1.08 -24.41
CA ILE A 515 4.01 -0.32 -24.32
C ILE A 515 3.24 -1.21 -25.30
N ASP A 516 3.69 -2.46 -25.47
CA ASP A 516 3.00 -3.43 -26.31
C ASP A 516 1.66 -3.89 -25.68
N PRO A 517 0.68 -4.34 -26.52
CA PRO A 517 -0.64 -4.73 -26.01
C PRO A 517 -0.63 -5.92 -25.05
N THR A 518 0.35 -6.83 -25.11
CA THR A 518 0.42 -7.98 -24.21
C THR A 518 0.82 -7.55 -22.81
N LEU A 519 1.91 -6.79 -22.69
CA LEU A 519 2.33 -6.24 -21.40
C LEU A 519 1.24 -5.34 -20.80
N TYR A 520 0.60 -4.52 -21.64
CA TYR A 520 -0.51 -3.69 -21.20
C TYR A 520 -1.64 -4.53 -20.59
N ASN A 521 -2.04 -5.64 -21.22
CA ASN A 521 -3.11 -6.49 -20.69
C ASN A 521 -2.70 -7.27 -19.43
N ILE A 522 -1.42 -7.59 -19.24
CA ILE A 522 -0.89 -8.11 -17.97
C ILE A 522 -1.06 -7.06 -16.86
N ARG A 523 -0.67 -5.80 -17.13
CA ARG A 523 -0.83 -4.68 -16.19
C ARG A 523 -2.31 -4.34 -15.93
N ARG A 524 -3.18 -4.45 -16.95
CA ARG A 524 -4.65 -4.34 -16.79
C ARG A 524 -5.17 -5.42 -15.85
N GLU A 525 -4.76 -6.68 -16.01
CA GLU A 525 -5.18 -7.78 -15.14
C GLU A 525 -4.79 -7.48 -13.68
N ARG A 526 -3.56 -6.99 -13.46
CA ARG A 526 -3.08 -6.56 -12.15
C ARG A 526 -3.88 -5.38 -11.59
N ARG A 527 -4.14 -4.35 -12.40
CA ARG A 527 -4.94 -3.18 -12.05
C ARG A 527 -6.34 -3.57 -11.56
N ASN A 528 -7.03 -4.41 -12.35
CA ASN A 528 -8.42 -4.82 -12.06
C ASN A 528 -8.51 -5.74 -10.86
N GLU A 529 -7.54 -6.62 -10.67
CA GLU A 529 -7.49 -7.57 -9.56
C GLU A 529 -7.18 -6.87 -8.23
N LEU A 530 -6.17 -6.01 -8.22
CA LEU A 530 -5.63 -5.37 -7.00
C LEU A 530 -6.15 -3.95 -6.76
N CYS A 531 -7.19 -3.51 -7.49
CA CYS A 531 -7.77 -2.18 -7.29
C CYS A 531 -8.23 -1.98 -5.84
N ALA A 532 -7.99 -0.78 -5.31
CA ALA A 532 -8.28 -0.40 -3.92
C ALA A 532 -7.55 -1.25 -2.86
N GLU A 533 -6.38 -1.80 -3.18
CA GLU A 533 -5.51 -2.53 -2.24
C GLU A 533 -4.15 -1.86 -2.05
N ALA A 534 -4.05 -0.56 -2.35
CA ALA A 534 -2.87 0.28 -2.14
C ALA A 534 -1.65 -0.06 -3.04
N PHE A 535 -1.85 -0.65 -4.21
CA PHE A 535 -0.74 -1.00 -5.11
C PHE A 535 -0.49 0.02 -6.22
N ARG A 536 -1.50 0.80 -6.60
CA ARG A 536 -1.45 1.58 -7.85
C ARG A 536 -0.33 2.60 -7.89
N TRP A 537 -0.09 3.33 -6.80
CA TRP A 537 0.99 4.31 -6.73
C TRP A 537 2.37 3.71 -6.98
N ASP A 538 2.68 2.59 -6.34
CA ASP A 538 3.96 1.91 -6.50
C ASP A 538 4.12 1.34 -7.91
N ASP A 539 3.06 0.77 -8.49
CA ASP A 539 3.03 0.29 -9.86
C ASP A 539 3.33 1.42 -10.87
N LEU A 540 2.65 2.57 -10.76
CA LEU A 540 2.84 3.70 -11.65
C LEU A 540 4.25 4.30 -11.55
N LYS A 541 4.84 4.32 -10.34
CA LYS A 541 6.20 4.81 -10.11
C LYS A 541 7.26 3.85 -10.69
N ARG A 542 7.17 2.54 -10.38
CA ARG A 542 8.14 1.56 -10.87
C ARG A 542 8.10 1.38 -12.39
N TRP A 543 6.93 1.56 -13.03
CA TRP A 543 6.79 1.54 -14.48
C TRP A 543 7.20 2.86 -15.17
N ARG A 544 7.55 3.89 -14.41
CA ARG A 544 7.77 5.24 -14.92
C ARG A 544 6.64 5.70 -15.84
N ALA A 545 5.41 5.44 -15.42
CA ALA A 545 4.20 5.69 -16.19
C ALA A 545 3.77 7.16 -16.20
N LEU A 546 4.30 7.99 -15.28
CA LEU A 546 3.83 9.36 -15.05
C LEU A 546 4.48 10.41 -15.96
N ASP A 547 5.54 10.06 -16.69
CA ASP A 547 6.27 10.97 -17.58
C ASP A 547 5.38 11.59 -18.67
N GLN A 548 4.30 10.92 -19.06
CA GLN A 548 3.33 11.41 -20.03
C GLN A 548 2.62 12.70 -19.59
N PHE A 549 2.64 13.03 -18.28
CA PHE A 549 1.97 14.21 -17.73
C PHE A 549 2.93 15.36 -17.37
N LYS A 550 4.16 15.34 -17.86
CA LYS A 550 5.13 16.42 -17.62
C LYS A 550 4.67 17.76 -18.20
N THR A 551 4.02 17.74 -19.36
CA THR A 551 3.65 18.95 -20.11
C THR A 551 2.17 18.98 -20.47
N THR A 552 1.50 17.84 -20.51
CA THR A 552 0.10 17.72 -20.88
C THR A 552 -0.71 17.27 -19.66
N PRO A 553 -1.59 18.12 -19.12
CA PRO A 553 -2.37 17.77 -17.95
C PRO A 553 -3.35 16.64 -18.24
N TYR A 554 -3.54 15.73 -17.26
CA TYR A 554 -4.58 14.72 -17.31
C TYR A 554 -5.81 15.15 -16.53
N ARG A 555 -6.97 15.14 -17.17
CA ARG A 555 -8.26 15.44 -16.52
C ARG A 555 -8.95 14.15 -16.11
N THR A 556 -9.14 13.98 -14.81
CA THR A 556 -9.86 12.84 -14.25
C THR A 556 -11.36 13.01 -14.49
N GLU A 557 -11.98 11.97 -15.05
CA GLU A 557 -13.42 11.90 -15.28
C GLU A 557 -14.09 10.89 -14.37
N GLY A 558 -15.31 11.22 -13.90
CA GLY A 558 -16.25 10.33 -13.26
C GLY A 558 -17.35 9.85 -14.23
N MET A 559 -18.51 9.50 -13.70
CA MET A 559 -19.66 9.11 -14.51
C MET A 559 -20.18 10.26 -15.37
N ARG A 560 -20.92 9.91 -16.42
CA ARG A 560 -21.69 10.88 -17.19
C ARG A 560 -22.81 11.45 -16.32
N TYR A 561 -22.85 12.77 -16.20
CA TYR A 561 -23.92 13.49 -15.51
C TYR A 561 -24.78 14.27 -16.52
N TRP A 562 -24.15 15.13 -17.33
CA TRP A 562 -24.84 15.97 -18.31
C TRP A 562 -25.34 15.13 -19.49
N GLY A 563 -26.62 15.29 -19.81
CA GLY A 563 -27.32 14.49 -20.81
C GLY A 563 -27.57 13.04 -20.36
N SER A 564 -27.54 12.77 -19.06
CA SER A 564 -27.96 11.47 -18.49
C SER A 564 -29.27 11.60 -17.72
N VAL A 565 -29.83 10.46 -17.30
CA VAL A 565 -31.04 10.41 -16.45
C VAL A 565 -30.85 11.15 -15.12
N TYR A 566 -29.62 11.32 -14.65
CA TYR A 566 -29.32 11.99 -13.37
C TYR A 566 -29.42 13.51 -13.44
N GLU A 567 -29.22 14.12 -14.60
CA GLU A 567 -29.35 15.56 -14.79
C GLU A 567 -30.76 16.02 -14.40
N GLU A 568 -31.81 15.38 -14.91
CA GLU A 568 -33.19 15.71 -14.58
C GLU A 568 -33.60 15.27 -13.16
N GLN A 569 -33.13 14.07 -12.73
CA GLN A 569 -33.46 13.53 -11.40
C GLN A 569 -32.90 14.37 -10.25
N LEU A 570 -31.78 15.03 -10.44
CA LEU A 570 -30.99 15.71 -9.39
C LEU A 570 -30.81 17.20 -9.66
N LYS A 571 -31.57 17.78 -10.62
CA LYS A 571 -31.43 19.18 -11.03
C LYS A 571 -31.54 20.18 -9.87
N ASP A 572 -32.42 19.90 -8.90
CA ASP A 572 -32.68 20.80 -7.75
C ASP A 572 -31.52 20.79 -6.73
N LEU A 573 -30.63 19.81 -6.79
CA LEU A 573 -29.43 19.67 -5.94
C LEU A 573 -28.16 20.17 -6.63
N CYS A 574 -28.18 20.32 -7.96
CA CYS A 574 -27.03 20.64 -8.78
C CYS A 574 -26.76 22.16 -8.78
N ILE A 575 -25.54 22.53 -8.35
CA ILE A 575 -25.10 23.93 -8.34
C ILE A 575 -23.82 24.02 -9.16
N VAL A 576 -23.88 24.70 -10.30
CA VAL A 576 -22.69 25.02 -11.11
C VAL A 576 -22.28 26.46 -10.77
N ASN A 577 -21.21 26.58 -9.98
CA ASN A 577 -20.67 27.89 -9.57
C ASN A 577 -19.17 27.77 -9.30
N PRO A 578 -18.32 28.66 -9.85
CA PRO A 578 -16.88 28.57 -9.68
C PRO A 578 -16.37 28.60 -8.23
N SER A 579 -17.11 29.28 -7.34
CA SER A 579 -16.70 29.48 -5.93
C SER A 579 -17.37 28.52 -4.96
N THR A 580 -18.65 28.20 -5.21
CA THR A 580 -19.52 27.48 -4.26
C THR A 580 -20.25 26.31 -4.90
N GLY A 581 -19.86 25.92 -6.11
CA GLY A 581 -20.48 24.83 -6.86
C GLY A 581 -20.22 23.46 -6.25
N ASN A 582 -21.11 22.53 -6.58
CA ASN A 582 -20.95 21.10 -6.23
C ASN A 582 -20.92 20.19 -7.47
N MET A 583 -20.94 20.79 -8.68
CA MET A 583 -20.85 20.09 -9.96
C MET A 583 -19.97 20.88 -10.95
N SER A 584 -19.21 20.16 -11.77
CA SER A 584 -18.44 20.72 -12.88
C SER A 584 -19.35 21.20 -14.02
N SER A 585 -18.93 22.27 -14.72
CA SER A 585 -19.72 22.86 -15.80
C SER A 585 -19.93 21.89 -16.98
N PRO A 586 -21.13 21.87 -17.61
CA PRO A 586 -21.38 21.13 -18.85
C PRO A 586 -20.50 21.60 -20.03
N GLU A 587 -20.07 22.86 -20.01
CA GLU A 587 -19.15 23.40 -21.01
C GLU A 587 -17.75 22.78 -20.93
N SER A 588 -17.36 22.31 -19.73
CA SER A 588 -16.08 21.65 -19.49
C SER A 588 -16.07 20.19 -19.89
N SER A 589 -17.12 19.44 -19.53
CA SER A 589 -17.30 18.02 -19.85
C SER A 589 -18.72 17.56 -19.59
N VAL A 590 -19.19 16.54 -20.31
CA VAL A 590 -20.43 15.84 -19.99
C VAL A 590 -20.28 14.91 -18.79
N TYR A 591 -19.04 14.62 -18.39
CA TYR A 591 -18.68 13.79 -17.24
C TYR A 591 -18.43 14.65 -16.00
N ILE A 592 -18.63 14.07 -14.82
CA ILE A 592 -18.20 14.71 -13.57
C ILE A 592 -16.68 14.86 -13.61
N LEU A 593 -16.21 16.08 -13.39
CA LEU A 593 -14.80 16.37 -13.17
C LEU A 593 -14.58 16.60 -11.67
N PRO A 594 -14.14 15.60 -10.91
CA PRO A 594 -14.15 15.64 -9.44
C PRO A 594 -13.31 16.79 -8.87
N TYR A 595 -12.22 17.18 -9.56
CA TYR A 595 -11.35 18.28 -9.13
C TYR A 595 -11.79 19.65 -9.63
N GLU A 596 -12.82 19.75 -10.48
CA GLU A 596 -13.30 20.98 -11.10
C GLU A 596 -14.71 21.41 -10.65
N LYS A 597 -15.21 20.83 -9.55
CA LYS A 597 -16.51 21.23 -8.96
C LYS A 597 -16.45 22.64 -8.38
N ILE A 598 -15.31 23.01 -7.78
CA ILE A 598 -15.00 24.35 -7.28
C ILE A 598 -13.69 24.81 -7.93
N LEU A 599 -13.76 25.79 -8.83
CA LEU A 599 -12.60 26.24 -9.61
C LEU A 599 -11.67 27.17 -8.82
N GLU A 600 -12.23 28.06 -7.99
CA GLU A 600 -11.47 29.18 -7.41
C GLU A 600 -10.42 28.73 -6.39
N ASN A 601 -10.69 27.64 -5.66
CA ASN A 601 -9.82 27.16 -4.59
C ASN A 601 -9.10 25.83 -4.92
N ASN A 602 -9.22 25.34 -6.14
CA ASN A 602 -8.60 24.09 -6.56
C ASN A 602 -7.51 24.35 -7.61
N THR A 603 -6.24 24.16 -7.23
CA THR A 603 -5.11 24.39 -8.13
C THR A 603 -5.08 23.38 -9.28
N ILE A 604 -5.50 22.12 -9.06
CA ILE A 604 -5.61 21.10 -10.11
C ILE A 604 -6.63 21.56 -11.17
N ALA A 605 -7.75 22.15 -10.74
CA ALA A 605 -8.72 22.75 -11.67
C ALA A 605 -8.12 23.89 -12.50
N LYS A 606 -7.40 24.81 -11.84
CA LYS A 606 -6.78 25.96 -12.50
C LYS A 606 -5.73 25.55 -13.56
N GLN A 607 -4.99 24.48 -13.32
CA GLN A 607 -4.04 23.94 -14.29
C GLN A 607 -4.66 22.93 -15.27
N LYS A 608 -5.98 22.69 -15.16
CA LYS A 608 -6.78 21.78 -16.02
C LYS A 608 -6.35 20.32 -15.96
N GLY A 609 -6.01 19.82 -14.76
CA GLY A 609 -5.73 18.41 -14.51
C GLY A 609 -4.41 18.16 -13.77
N PHE A 610 -3.98 16.92 -13.76
CA PHE A 610 -2.74 16.48 -13.14
C PHE A 610 -1.52 16.82 -13.98
N LEU A 611 -0.58 17.58 -13.43
CA LEU A 611 0.75 17.79 -14.00
C LEU A 611 1.79 17.11 -13.13
N PHE A 612 2.72 16.40 -13.74
CA PHE A 612 3.72 15.63 -13.04
C PHE A 612 5.10 16.27 -13.07
N THR A 613 5.74 16.31 -11.91
CA THR A 613 7.15 16.72 -11.77
C THR A 613 7.99 15.48 -11.51
N PRO A 614 8.98 15.12 -12.37
CA PRO A 614 9.75 13.87 -12.24
C PRO A 614 10.44 13.66 -10.89
N ALA A 615 10.87 14.72 -10.21
CA ALA A 615 11.41 14.61 -8.85
C ALA A 615 10.46 13.87 -7.88
N HIS A 616 9.14 13.89 -8.12
CA HIS A 616 8.13 13.25 -7.30
C HIS A 616 8.10 11.71 -7.41
N TYR A 617 8.93 11.11 -8.28
CA TYR A 617 9.17 9.66 -8.21
C TYR A 617 9.76 9.25 -6.86
N LEU A 618 10.56 10.13 -6.23
CA LEU A 618 11.11 9.91 -4.89
C LEU A 618 10.74 11.07 -3.96
N GLU A 619 10.65 10.78 -2.66
CA GLU A 619 10.38 11.77 -1.64
C GLU A 619 11.61 12.63 -1.33
N PRO A 620 11.43 13.91 -0.96
CA PRO A 620 12.53 14.72 -0.43
C PRO A 620 12.92 14.24 0.98
N ILE A 621 14.20 14.24 1.25
CA ILE A 621 14.73 14.06 2.61
C ILE A 621 14.65 15.41 3.33
N GLY A 622 14.15 15.44 4.56
CA GLY A 622 13.99 16.66 5.33
C GLY A 622 15.31 17.26 5.81
N VAL A 623 15.35 18.58 5.92
CA VAL A 623 16.58 19.36 6.17
C VAL A 623 17.28 18.99 7.49
N ALA A 624 16.52 18.58 8.52
CA ALA A 624 17.12 18.19 9.79
C ALA A 624 18.10 17.01 9.65
N VAL A 625 17.91 16.12 8.68
CA VAL A 625 18.84 15.00 8.41
C VAL A 625 20.21 15.53 7.97
N PHE A 626 20.22 16.48 7.02
CA PHE A 626 21.47 17.06 6.52
C PHE A 626 22.18 17.87 7.59
N ARG A 627 21.44 18.64 8.40
CA ARG A 627 22.00 19.40 9.52
C ARG A 627 22.72 18.52 10.54
N GLN A 628 22.22 17.29 10.75
CA GLN A 628 22.81 16.33 11.70
C GLN A 628 24.00 15.57 11.11
N THR A 629 24.10 15.46 9.79
CA THR A 629 25.08 14.59 9.12
C THR A 629 26.10 15.35 8.28
N ALA A 630 25.94 16.67 8.08
CA ALA A 630 26.90 17.50 7.37
C ALA A 630 28.21 17.67 8.16
N SER A 631 29.34 17.59 7.46
CA SER A 631 30.66 17.88 8.01
C SER A 631 30.93 19.38 8.17
N ASP A 632 30.26 20.22 7.34
CA ASP A 632 30.22 21.68 7.48
C ASP A 632 28.76 22.10 7.78
N PRO A 633 28.47 22.69 8.96
CA PRO A 633 27.14 23.09 9.32
C PRO A 633 26.55 24.21 8.44
N ASN A 634 27.37 24.88 7.65
CA ASN A 634 26.96 25.93 6.71
C ASN A 634 26.78 25.40 5.28
N ASP A 635 27.21 24.18 5.02
CA ASP A 635 27.06 23.52 3.71
C ASP A 635 26.46 22.12 3.85
N PHE A 636 25.16 22.03 3.69
CA PHE A 636 24.44 20.74 3.79
C PHE A 636 24.77 19.77 2.65
N THR A 637 25.42 20.21 1.57
CA THR A 637 25.91 19.30 0.53
C THR A 637 27.12 18.48 0.98
N SER A 638 27.76 18.87 2.10
CA SER A 638 28.82 18.13 2.78
C SER A 638 28.32 16.93 3.58
N SER A 639 26.99 16.73 3.67
CA SER A 639 26.38 15.61 4.40
C SER A 639 26.76 14.26 3.78
N SER A 640 26.89 13.24 4.63
CA SER A 640 26.99 11.84 4.22
C SER A 640 25.73 11.31 3.55
N VAL A 641 24.60 11.97 3.79
CA VAL A 641 23.30 11.72 3.17
C VAL A 641 23.10 12.75 2.05
N TYR A 642 23.03 12.29 0.80
CA TYR A 642 22.70 13.18 -0.32
C TYR A 642 21.17 13.26 -0.54
N GLN A 643 20.72 14.40 -1.07
CA GLN A 643 19.31 14.61 -1.41
C GLN A 643 18.89 13.83 -2.65
N ASN A 644 17.62 13.48 -2.74
CA ASN A 644 17.05 12.86 -3.94
C ASN A 644 17.02 13.82 -5.13
N PRO A 645 17.09 13.29 -6.38
CA PRO A 645 17.13 14.10 -7.58
C PRO A 645 15.98 15.11 -7.66
N GLY A 646 16.30 16.34 -8.05
CA GLY A 646 15.32 17.42 -8.19
C GLY A 646 14.88 18.09 -6.89
N TRP A 647 15.38 17.68 -5.74
CA TRP A 647 15.08 18.31 -4.45
C TRP A 647 16.24 19.13 -3.91
N LYS A 648 15.94 20.22 -3.21
CA LYS A 648 16.93 21.10 -2.61
C LYS A 648 17.25 20.73 -1.17
N TYR A 649 18.37 21.22 -0.64
CA TYR A 649 18.79 21.10 0.77
C TYR A 649 18.18 22.20 1.65
N GLU A 650 17.10 22.83 1.23
CA GLU A 650 16.48 23.99 1.88
C GLU A 650 14.99 23.71 2.14
N ALA A 651 14.56 23.97 3.38
CA ALA A 651 13.18 23.77 3.80
C ALA A 651 12.21 24.68 3.05
N SER A 652 10.96 24.21 2.89
CA SER A 652 9.88 24.92 2.22
C SER A 652 10.13 25.21 0.72
N THR A 653 11.16 24.61 0.13
CA THR A 653 11.39 24.67 -1.32
C THR A 653 10.66 23.55 -2.03
N GLY A 654 10.18 23.83 -3.25
CA GLY A 654 9.59 22.83 -4.14
C GLY A 654 10.66 22.12 -4.99
N ALA A 655 10.22 21.07 -5.68
CA ALA A 655 11.05 20.36 -6.64
C ALA A 655 11.48 21.25 -7.81
N VAL A 656 12.67 20.98 -8.35
CA VAL A 656 13.17 21.54 -9.60
C VAL A 656 13.08 20.48 -10.71
N SER A 657 13.20 20.92 -11.97
CA SER A 657 13.20 19.98 -13.10
C SER A 657 14.34 18.96 -12.97
N VAL A 658 14.04 17.70 -13.31
CA VAL A 658 14.98 16.58 -13.48
C VAL A 658 14.73 16.02 -14.87
N GLU A 659 15.78 15.90 -15.66
CA GLU A 659 15.71 15.32 -17.02
C GLU A 659 15.66 13.79 -16.99
#